data_af0eb858b9bf60216a4171ca5fd1a006
#
_entry.id   af0eb858b9bf60216a4171ca5fd1a006
#
_cell.length_a   1.000
_cell.length_b   1.000
_cell.length_c   1.000
_cell.angle_alpha   90.00
_cell.angle_beta   90.00
_cell.angle_gamma   90.00
#
_symmetry.space_group_name_H-M   'P 1'
#
loop_
_entity.id
_entity.type
_entity.pdbx_description
1 polymer ?
#
loop_
_entity_poly.entity_id
_entity_poly.type
_entity_poly.pdbx_seq_one_letter_code
_entity_poly.pdbx_strand_id
1 'polypeptide(L)'
;MISPNDGIESAHPSVDLPKIVGSVFEPEGWLQSILSLEHRPEQLAMANAVSQSLTTDQALVFEAGTGVGKSLAYLVPGIIHAIESKRPAVVSSNTIALQEQLQEKDLPICRELFRAVPELAPYSDFKSTLLIGKGNYLCPTRLSNAIANKTELFPNDELDELQRIAAWSQHTKTGQRQELNPPPNFDVWELVNAEGSACNRKNCAPDTCHYQRARAEMRKAQVVIVNHSLLFALLNAGGLAPNSKGILLPDDFLVIDEAHTIAEVATEHFGARISSYGLDRQLKSLFNPKRKSGVVRKFAHHKQLQAIIDAQEASQEFFGYLAATRLEKRPIARISEPDWCEPTIVNPLKAVVEIMDSILSKIEDGAMHDEIKDQRNRVHSYYAGILRFIALAEDDHVHWIERSGRRKQIVTLRTAPIDIAPYLKQELFEKDVSVTLTSATLSIAQQMEPYQRKVGALAETAHRVESPFDYDANTRVYIASDIPAPSKEDARLAMDALIDYLRFCIERVEGGTLALFTSYSDLRKAADALESHFAELGRPFFAQGEGLSRSELAQGFREAGNGVLFGTDSFWTGIDVPGPSLSQVVVTRLPFDVPTHPIAEAKSERIKEEGGNPFAELTLPEALVKFRQGIGRLIRKKDDRGIVTILDSRILQKTYGRQFLQSLPKPKFIRIAQADREDRFSGIERIPPALRNRPPRS
;
A
#
# COMPACT_ATOMS: atom_id res chain seq x y z
N MET A 1 -30.42 5.76 -1.49
CA MET A 1 -30.63 5.80 -0.04
C MET A 1 -30.58 4.37 0.45
N ILE A 2 -29.58 4.03 1.24
CA ILE A 2 -29.47 2.75 1.93
C ILE A 2 -30.18 2.98 3.27
N SER A 3 -31.24 2.24 3.55
CA SER A 3 -31.91 2.31 4.85
C SER A 3 -30.90 2.04 5.95
N PRO A 4 -30.91 2.80 7.06
CA PRO A 4 -30.14 2.46 8.23
C PRO A 4 -30.62 1.08 8.74
N ASN A 5 -29.71 0.29 9.29
CA ASN A 5 -30.11 -0.80 10.17
C ASN A 5 -30.91 -0.15 11.30
N ASP A 6 -32.20 -0.48 11.39
CA ASP A 6 -33.05 -0.11 12.51
C ASP A 6 -32.41 -0.68 13.77
N GLY A 7 -32.27 0.14 14.79
CA GLY A 7 -31.64 -0.07 16.07
C GLY A 7 -31.59 -1.52 16.57
N ILE A 8 -30.45 -2.17 16.34
CA ILE A 8 -30.07 -3.36 17.07
C ILE A 8 -29.49 -2.84 18.39
N GLU A 9 -30.25 -2.99 19.48
CA GLU A 9 -29.64 -2.85 20.80
C GLU A 9 -28.39 -3.70 20.85
N SER A 10 -27.28 -3.10 21.27
CA SER A 10 -25.99 -3.77 21.45
C SER A 10 -26.17 -4.89 22.45
N ALA A 11 -26.41 -6.10 21.98
CA ALA A 11 -26.40 -7.29 22.82
C ALA A 11 -24.96 -7.43 23.33
N HIS A 12 -24.77 -7.27 24.64
CA HIS A 12 -23.52 -7.65 25.28
C HIS A 12 -23.23 -9.12 24.92
N PRO A 13 -22.03 -9.47 24.45
CA PRO A 13 -21.72 -10.84 24.08
C PRO A 13 -21.97 -11.78 25.26
N SER A 14 -22.72 -12.85 25.00
CA SER A 14 -23.08 -13.86 26.02
C SER A 14 -21.90 -14.74 26.43
N VAL A 15 -20.76 -14.56 25.77
CA VAL A 15 -19.56 -15.41 25.83
C VAL A 15 -18.41 -14.67 26.47
N ASP A 16 -17.72 -15.34 27.39
CA ASP A 16 -16.46 -14.86 27.99
C ASP A 16 -15.31 -15.02 26.96
N LEU A 17 -15.17 -14.01 26.12
CA LEU A 17 -14.18 -13.99 25.03
C LEU A 17 -12.74 -14.15 25.53
N PRO A 18 -12.27 -13.50 26.61
CA PRO A 18 -10.95 -13.74 27.19
C PRO A 18 -10.71 -15.19 27.59
N LYS A 19 -11.70 -15.85 28.17
CA LYS A 19 -11.59 -17.26 28.57
C LYS A 19 -11.43 -18.19 27.37
N ILE A 20 -12.19 -17.96 26.30
CA ILE A 20 -12.05 -18.74 25.06
C ILE A 20 -10.66 -18.51 24.43
N VAL A 21 -10.23 -17.25 24.37
CA VAL A 21 -8.90 -16.91 23.86
C VAL A 21 -7.79 -17.61 24.65
N GLY A 22 -7.89 -17.68 25.98
CA GLY A 22 -7.02 -18.49 26.82
C GLY A 22 -7.00 -19.95 26.37
N SER A 23 -8.16 -20.61 26.29
CA SER A 23 -8.26 -22.01 25.86
C SER A 23 -7.68 -22.27 24.46
N VAL A 24 -7.70 -21.27 23.56
CA VAL A 24 -7.12 -21.41 22.21
C VAL A 24 -5.60 -21.28 22.22
N PHE A 25 -5.04 -20.27 22.92
CA PHE A 25 -3.66 -19.83 22.72
C PHE A 25 -2.70 -20.19 23.87
N GLU A 26 -3.19 -20.66 25.04
CA GLU A 26 -2.36 -21.10 26.18
C GLU A 26 -1.51 -22.31 25.83
N PRO A 27 -0.46 -22.65 26.66
CA PRO A 27 0.26 -23.92 26.55
C PRO A 27 -0.72 -25.10 26.58
N GLU A 28 -0.55 -26.04 25.65
CA GLU A 28 -1.45 -27.18 25.45
C GLU A 28 -2.88 -26.79 25.02
N GLY A 29 -3.10 -25.51 24.70
CA GLY A 29 -4.37 -25.01 24.18
C GLY A 29 -4.74 -25.59 22.81
N TRP A 30 -5.92 -25.26 22.32
CA TRP A 30 -6.50 -25.89 21.11
C TRP A 30 -5.68 -25.68 19.84
N LEU A 31 -4.94 -24.56 19.67
CA LEU A 31 -4.03 -24.38 18.56
C LEU A 31 -2.91 -25.42 18.55
N GLN A 32 -2.35 -25.70 19.69
CA GLN A 32 -1.27 -26.68 19.83
C GLN A 32 -1.78 -28.12 19.77
N SER A 33 -2.83 -28.43 20.54
CA SER A 33 -3.33 -29.80 20.69
C SER A 33 -4.05 -30.32 19.44
N ILE A 34 -4.71 -29.46 18.66
CA ILE A 34 -5.52 -29.84 17.51
C ILE A 34 -4.79 -29.59 16.18
N LEU A 35 -4.21 -28.39 16.03
CA LEU A 35 -3.57 -28.01 14.76
C LEU A 35 -2.06 -28.21 14.77
N SER A 36 -1.49 -28.72 15.87
CA SER A 36 -0.03 -28.92 16.01
C SER A 36 0.78 -27.64 15.76
N LEU A 37 0.19 -26.47 16.02
CA LEU A 37 0.86 -25.19 15.92
C LEU A 37 1.64 -24.92 17.21
N GLU A 38 2.86 -24.38 17.09
CA GLU A 38 3.72 -24.07 18.22
C GLU A 38 3.07 -22.98 19.11
N HIS A 39 3.03 -23.22 20.43
CA HIS A 39 2.63 -22.19 21.39
C HIS A 39 3.63 -21.03 21.38
N ARG A 40 3.10 -19.80 21.37
CA ARG A 40 3.87 -18.56 21.41
C ARG A 40 3.26 -17.61 22.43
N PRO A 41 3.98 -17.32 23.53
CA PRO A 41 3.49 -16.39 24.57
C PRO A 41 3.13 -15.02 24.00
N GLU A 42 3.86 -14.55 22.98
CA GLU A 42 3.64 -13.27 22.30
C GLU A 42 2.31 -13.26 21.54
N GLN A 43 1.93 -14.40 20.96
CA GLN A 43 0.64 -14.56 20.28
C GLN A 43 -0.53 -14.53 21.25
N LEU A 44 -0.40 -15.22 22.38
CA LEU A 44 -1.37 -15.19 23.48
C LEU A 44 -1.53 -13.76 24.03
N ALA A 45 -0.42 -13.05 24.27
CA ALA A 45 -0.46 -11.67 24.76
C ALA A 45 -1.22 -10.76 23.80
N MET A 46 -0.99 -10.89 22.49
CA MET A 46 -1.72 -10.14 21.48
C MET A 46 -3.21 -10.50 21.44
N ALA A 47 -3.53 -11.79 21.45
CA ALA A 47 -4.92 -12.26 21.41
C ALA A 47 -5.72 -11.79 22.61
N ASN A 48 -5.13 -11.76 23.80
CA ASN A 48 -5.73 -11.24 25.03
C ASN A 48 -5.97 -9.72 24.92
N ALA A 49 -4.98 -8.95 24.43
CA ALA A 49 -5.14 -7.50 24.25
C ALA A 49 -6.23 -7.16 23.24
N VAL A 50 -6.31 -7.89 22.11
CA VAL A 50 -7.38 -7.76 21.11
C VAL A 50 -8.74 -8.11 21.72
N SER A 51 -8.82 -9.22 22.47
CA SER A 51 -10.05 -9.62 23.16
C SER A 51 -10.56 -8.55 24.13
N GLN A 52 -9.66 -7.94 24.88
CA GLN A 52 -9.99 -6.83 25.78
C GLN A 52 -10.46 -5.59 25.00
N SER A 53 -9.75 -5.19 23.95
CA SER A 53 -10.15 -4.09 23.07
C SER A 53 -11.56 -4.27 22.50
N LEU A 54 -11.90 -5.50 22.08
CA LEU A 54 -13.22 -5.86 21.55
C LEU A 54 -14.34 -5.77 22.60
N THR A 55 -14.05 -6.23 23.82
CA THR A 55 -15.06 -6.25 24.90
C THR A 55 -15.31 -4.86 25.50
N THR A 56 -14.37 -3.93 25.36
CA THR A 56 -14.45 -2.57 25.90
C THR A 56 -14.70 -1.50 24.84
N ASP A 57 -14.81 -1.88 23.56
CA ASP A 57 -14.90 -0.98 22.41
C ASP A 57 -13.81 0.11 22.41
N GLN A 58 -12.57 -0.24 22.78
CA GLN A 58 -11.43 0.66 22.85
C GLN A 58 -10.44 0.43 21.72
N ALA A 59 -9.72 1.48 21.34
CA ALA A 59 -8.64 1.35 20.39
C ALA A 59 -7.39 0.74 21.02
N LEU A 60 -6.64 -0.03 20.21
CA LEU A 60 -5.43 -0.74 20.59
C LEU A 60 -4.33 -0.53 19.55
N VAL A 61 -3.15 -0.14 19.98
CA VAL A 61 -1.94 -0.12 19.15
C VAL A 61 -1.03 -1.26 19.59
N PHE A 62 -0.79 -2.24 18.73
CA PHE A 62 -0.05 -3.44 19.10
C PHE A 62 1.12 -3.72 18.14
N GLU A 63 2.37 -3.56 18.61
CA GLU A 63 3.55 -4.03 17.88
C GLU A 63 3.79 -5.51 18.21
N ALA A 64 3.70 -6.35 17.19
CA ALA A 64 4.03 -7.76 17.31
C ALA A 64 5.12 -8.13 16.29
N GLY A 65 6.30 -8.48 16.77
CA GLY A 65 7.44 -8.84 15.94
C GLY A 65 7.14 -9.90 14.87
N THR A 66 8.04 -10.06 13.92
CA THR A 66 7.90 -11.12 12.90
C THR A 66 7.80 -12.50 13.53
N GLY A 67 6.91 -13.35 13.02
CA GLY A 67 6.75 -14.71 13.52
C GLY A 67 5.81 -14.89 14.70
N VAL A 68 5.27 -13.86 15.30
CA VAL A 68 4.30 -13.95 16.41
C VAL A 68 3.01 -14.69 16.00
N GLY A 69 2.61 -14.60 14.73
CA GLY A 69 1.32 -15.17 14.28
C GLY A 69 0.15 -14.19 14.47
N LYS A 70 0.39 -12.91 14.17
CA LYS A 70 -0.56 -11.80 14.30
C LYS A 70 -1.96 -12.12 13.77
N SER A 71 -2.02 -12.71 12.55
CA SER A 71 -3.31 -12.94 11.88
C SER A 71 -4.27 -13.77 12.74
N LEU A 72 -3.82 -14.89 13.28
CA LEU A 72 -4.66 -15.72 14.15
C LEU A 72 -5.00 -15.01 15.47
N ALA A 73 -4.07 -14.24 16.03
CA ALA A 73 -4.27 -13.52 17.27
C ALA A 73 -5.39 -12.48 17.23
N TYR A 74 -5.66 -11.88 16.06
CA TYR A 74 -6.79 -10.98 15.89
C TYR A 74 -7.99 -11.61 15.18
N LEU A 75 -7.81 -12.63 14.32
CA LEU A 75 -8.91 -13.26 13.60
C LEU A 75 -9.78 -14.12 14.53
N VAL A 76 -9.16 -14.93 15.40
CA VAL A 76 -9.92 -15.83 16.29
C VAL A 76 -10.87 -15.03 17.19
N PRO A 77 -10.40 -14.08 18.03
CA PRO A 77 -11.31 -13.27 18.83
C PRO A 77 -12.25 -12.41 18.00
N GLY A 78 -11.76 -11.85 16.86
CA GLY A 78 -12.56 -11.01 15.97
C GLY A 78 -13.74 -11.74 15.34
N ILE A 79 -13.58 -13.00 14.89
CA ILE A 79 -14.65 -13.80 14.30
C ILE A 79 -15.71 -14.15 15.35
N ILE A 80 -15.28 -14.58 16.53
CA ILE A 80 -16.19 -14.92 17.64
C ILE A 80 -17.00 -13.67 18.02
N HIS A 81 -16.31 -12.55 18.23
CA HIS A 81 -16.98 -11.28 18.56
C HIS A 81 -17.94 -10.82 17.46
N ALA A 82 -17.58 -10.95 16.18
CA ALA A 82 -18.41 -10.54 15.05
C ALA A 82 -19.73 -11.34 14.98
N ILE A 83 -19.69 -12.63 15.34
CA ILE A 83 -20.89 -13.48 15.35
C ILE A 83 -21.77 -13.16 16.56
N GLU A 84 -21.19 -13.04 17.75
CA GLU A 84 -21.90 -12.77 19.00
C GLU A 84 -22.53 -11.37 19.00
N SER A 85 -21.78 -10.35 18.60
CA SER A 85 -22.25 -8.96 18.58
C SER A 85 -23.06 -8.61 17.33
N LYS A 86 -23.09 -9.50 16.31
CA LYS A 86 -23.65 -9.24 14.97
C LYS A 86 -23.03 -8.00 14.28
N ARG A 87 -21.80 -7.68 14.62
CA ARG A 87 -20.98 -6.59 14.09
C ARG A 87 -19.86 -7.19 13.26
N PRO A 88 -19.73 -6.90 11.95
CA PRO A 88 -18.68 -7.51 11.13
C PRO A 88 -17.28 -7.06 11.57
N ALA A 89 -16.34 -7.99 11.50
CA ALA A 89 -14.91 -7.70 11.64
C ALA A 89 -14.36 -7.24 10.30
N VAL A 90 -13.87 -6.01 10.23
CA VAL A 90 -13.21 -5.46 9.03
C VAL A 90 -11.70 -5.54 9.21
N VAL A 91 -11.02 -6.27 8.35
CA VAL A 91 -9.56 -6.40 8.35
C VAL A 91 -8.99 -5.65 7.16
N SER A 92 -8.25 -4.60 7.44
CA SER A 92 -7.54 -3.83 6.42
C SER A 92 -6.06 -4.20 6.39
N SER A 93 -5.53 -4.49 5.21
CA SER A 93 -4.11 -4.79 5.00
C SER A 93 -3.54 -3.98 3.84
N ASN A 94 -2.21 -3.83 3.79
CA ASN A 94 -1.57 -2.93 2.84
C ASN A 94 -1.62 -3.43 1.38
N THR A 95 -1.44 -4.74 1.15
CA THR A 95 -1.26 -5.30 -0.21
C THR A 95 -2.29 -6.37 -0.55
N ILE A 96 -2.59 -6.54 -1.85
CA ILE A 96 -3.48 -7.61 -2.32
C ILE A 96 -2.95 -9.00 -1.92
N ALA A 97 -1.64 -9.23 -2.02
CA ALA A 97 -1.03 -10.51 -1.63
C ALA A 97 -1.28 -10.87 -0.15
N LEU A 98 -1.23 -9.89 0.76
CA LEU A 98 -1.56 -10.10 2.17
C LEU A 98 -3.06 -10.35 2.38
N GLN A 99 -3.92 -9.70 1.59
CA GLN A 99 -5.35 -9.96 1.61
C GLN A 99 -5.69 -11.39 1.14
N GLU A 100 -5.02 -11.85 0.07
CA GLU A 100 -5.15 -13.22 -0.44
C GLU A 100 -4.64 -14.23 0.60
N GLN A 101 -3.52 -13.96 1.27
CA GLN A 101 -3.02 -14.79 2.36
C GLN A 101 -4.05 -14.94 3.50
N LEU A 102 -4.68 -13.84 3.93
CA LEU A 102 -5.73 -13.89 4.94
C LEU A 102 -6.90 -14.76 4.47
N GLN A 103 -7.36 -14.57 3.22
CA GLN A 103 -8.51 -15.27 2.67
C GLN A 103 -8.24 -16.76 2.41
N GLU A 104 -7.08 -17.11 1.89
CA GLU A 104 -6.79 -18.46 1.39
C GLU A 104 -6.05 -19.33 2.39
N LYS A 105 -5.40 -18.75 3.40
CA LYS A 105 -4.62 -19.46 4.39
C LYS A 105 -5.13 -19.26 5.82
N ASP A 106 -5.21 -18.03 6.28
CA ASP A 106 -5.42 -17.77 7.71
C ASP A 106 -6.89 -18.02 8.13
N LEU A 107 -7.87 -17.60 7.33
CA LEU A 107 -9.29 -17.90 7.60
C LEU A 107 -9.65 -19.41 7.48
N PRO A 108 -9.11 -20.18 6.52
CA PRO A 108 -9.25 -21.64 6.54
C PRO A 108 -8.73 -22.30 7.81
N ILE A 109 -7.59 -21.86 8.36
CA ILE A 109 -7.08 -22.34 9.65
C ILE A 109 -8.08 -22.06 10.78
N CYS A 110 -8.67 -20.87 10.82
CA CYS A 110 -9.71 -20.56 11.80
C CYS A 110 -10.94 -21.49 11.67
N ARG A 111 -11.39 -21.78 10.43
CA ARG A 111 -12.51 -22.72 10.20
C ARG A 111 -12.17 -24.14 10.63
N GLU A 112 -10.95 -24.60 10.36
CA GLU A 112 -10.47 -25.91 10.79
C GLU A 112 -10.48 -26.01 12.31
N LEU A 113 -9.92 -25.03 13.01
CA LEU A 113 -9.93 -24.94 14.46
C LEU A 113 -11.37 -24.97 15.01
N PHE A 114 -12.25 -24.13 14.46
CA PHE A 114 -13.63 -24.01 14.97
C PHE A 114 -14.45 -25.28 14.76
N ARG A 115 -14.22 -26.01 13.66
CA ARG A 115 -14.88 -27.30 13.42
C ARG A 115 -14.39 -28.41 14.33
N ALA A 116 -13.11 -28.38 14.69
CA ALA A 116 -12.48 -29.42 15.48
C ALA A 116 -12.77 -29.31 16.99
N VAL A 117 -13.15 -28.12 17.46
CA VAL A 117 -13.44 -27.82 18.87
C VAL A 117 -14.94 -27.68 19.06
N PRO A 118 -15.60 -28.57 19.87
CA PRO A 118 -17.05 -28.53 20.09
C PRO A 118 -17.56 -27.17 20.59
N GLU A 119 -16.83 -26.52 21.48
CA GLU A 119 -17.14 -25.19 22.04
C GLU A 119 -17.08 -24.07 20.99
N LEU A 120 -16.31 -24.25 19.94
CA LEU A 120 -16.15 -23.28 18.84
C LEU A 120 -16.99 -23.65 17.60
N ALA A 121 -17.62 -24.82 17.57
CA ALA A 121 -18.43 -25.28 16.44
C ALA A 121 -19.50 -24.27 15.98
N PRO A 122 -20.16 -23.49 16.85
CA PRO A 122 -21.12 -22.46 16.44
C PRO A 122 -20.51 -21.37 15.55
N TYR A 123 -19.20 -21.16 15.60
CA TYR A 123 -18.47 -20.14 14.85
C TYR A 123 -17.87 -20.65 13.53
N SER A 124 -18.00 -21.95 13.22
CA SER A 124 -17.31 -22.58 12.08
C SER A 124 -17.81 -22.12 10.70
N ASP A 125 -19.08 -21.74 10.59
CA ASP A 125 -19.73 -21.42 9.32
C ASP A 125 -19.75 -19.92 9.00
N PHE A 126 -18.83 -19.15 9.60
CA PHE A 126 -18.71 -17.72 9.31
C PHE A 126 -18.42 -17.46 7.83
N LYS A 127 -19.01 -16.39 7.30
CA LYS A 127 -18.80 -15.92 5.94
C LYS A 127 -17.72 -14.86 5.92
N SER A 128 -16.82 -14.96 4.96
CA SER A 128 -15.78 -13.96 4.70
C SER A 128 -15.85 -13.49 3.27
N THR A 129 -15.48 -12.23 3.03
CA THR A 129 -15.39 -11.66 1.70
C THR A 129 -14.15 -10.78 1.56
N LEU A 130 -13.51 -10.85 0.39
CA LEU A 130 -12.47 -9.94 -0.03
C LEU A 130 -13.10 -8.88 -0.94
N LEU A 131 -13.03 -7.61 -0.51
CA LEU A 131 -13.47 -6.49 -1.30
C LEU A 131 -12.25 -5.68 -1.78
N ILE A 132 -12.14 -5.51 -3.09
CA ILE A 132 -11.11 -4.68 -3.72
C ILE A 132 -11.75 -3.45 -4.36
N GLY A 133 -10.91 -2.47 -4.73
CA GLY A 133 -11.37 -1.24 -5.36
C GLY A 133 -12.18 -1.49 -6.64
N LYS A 134 -13.22 -0.71 -6.84
CA LYS A 134 -14.21 -0.85 -7.93
C LYS A 134 -13.56 -0.92 -9.33
N GLY A 135 -12.46 -0.19 -9.55
CA GLY A 135 -11.70 -0.21 -10.79
C GLY A 135 -10.98 -1.54 -11.09
N ASN A 136 -10.89 -2.45 -10.13
CA ASN A 136 -10.32 -3.78 -10.33
C ASN A 136 -11.35 -4.83 -10.79
N TYR A 137 -12.63 -4.47 -10.90
CA TYR A 137 -13.67 -5.39 -11.40
C TYR A 137 -14.04 -5.08 -12.85
N LEU A 138 -14.29 -6.12 -13.63
CA LEU A 138 -14.87 -6.01 -14.95
C LEU A 138 -16.33 -5.53 -14.86
N CYS A 139 -16.72 -4.61 -15.73
CA CYS A 139 -18.12 -4.24 -15.96
C CYS A 139 -18.64 -4.90 -17.24
N PRO A 140 -19.55 -5.88 -17.17
CA PRO A 140 -20.08 -6.54 -18.36
C PRO A 140 -20.76 -5.58 -19.34
N THR A 141 -21.47 -4.59 -18.84
CA THR A 141 -22.14 -3.56 -19.67
C THR A 141 -21.12 -2.70 -20.43
N ARG A 142 -20.05 -2.24 -19.75
CA ARG A 142 -19.01 -1.43 -20.42
C ARG A 142 -18.21 -2.28 -21.40
N LEU A 143 -17.95 -3.55 -21.08
CA LEU A 143 -17.32 -4.49 -22.03
C LEU A 143 -18.19 -4.66 -23.28
N SER A 144 -19.49 -4.90 -23.14
CA SER A 144 -20.40 -5.02 -24.27
C SER A 144 -20.44 -3.75 -25.12
N ASN A 145 -20.46 -2.57 -24.48
CA ASN A 145 -20.39 -1.29 -25.17
C ASN A 145 -19.05 -1.08 -25.90
N ALA A 146 -17.93 -1.47 -25.28
CA ALA A 146 -16.62 -1.39 -25.91
C ALA A 146 -16.50 -2.31 -27.14
N ILE A 147 -17.05 -3.51 -27.06
CA ILE A 147 -17.11 -4.45 -28.19
C ILE A 147 -18.00 -3.94 -29.31
N ALA A 148 -19.17 -3.38 -28.99
CA ALA A 148 -20.10 -2.84 -29.99
C ALA A 148 -19.50 -1.64 -30.75
N ASN A 149 -18.67 -0.83 -30.10
CA ASN A 149 -18.03 0.36 -30.65
C ASN A 149 -16.54 0.14 -31.01
N LYS A 150 -16.11 -1.10 -31.16
CA LYS A 150 -14.69 -1.47 -31.30
C LYS A 150 -13.95 -0.75 -32.45
N THR A 151 -14.60 -0.58 -33.59
CA THR A 151 -14.02 0.10 -34.76
C THR A 151 -13.82 1.61 -34.60
N GLU A 152 -14.56 2.25 -33.67
CA GLU A 152 -14.46 3.67 -33.39
C GLU A 152 -13.53 3.99 -32.22
N LEU A 153 -13.28 3.02 -31.33
CA LEU A 153 -12.63 3.25 -30.04
C LEU A 153 -11.16 2.78 -29.98
N PHE A 154 -10.75 1.77 -30.79
CA PHE A 154 -9.48 1.10 -30.57
C PHE A 154 -8.57 1.04 -31.81
N PRO A 155 -7.25 1.26 -31.68
CA PRO A 155 -6.21 0.79 -32.59
C PRO A 155 -6.17 -0.74 -32.64
N ASN A 156 -5.52 -1.31 -33.65
CA ASN A 156 -5.52 -2.78 -33.87
C ASN A 156 -4.94 -3.58 -32.68
N ASP A 157 -3.88 -3.09 -32.06
CA ASP A 157 -3.20 -3.73 -30.90
C ASP A 157 -4.06 -3.71 -29.63
N GLU A 158 -4.95 -2.71 -29.48
CA GLU A 158 -5.91 -2.65 -28.37
C GLU A 158 -7.14 -3.55 -28.63
N LEU A 159 -7.44 -3.88 -29.89
CA LEU A 159 -8.53 -4.80 -30.26
C LEU A 159 -8.25 -6.22 -29.82
N ASP A 160 -7.01 -6.71 -29.96
CA ASP A 160 -6.60 -8.04 -29.51
C ASP A 160 -6.74 -8.15 -28.00
N GLU A 161 -6.35 -7.11 -27.28
CA GLU A 161 -6.48 -7.05 -25.83
C GLU A 161 -7.96 -7.03 -25.39
N LEU A 162 -8.82 -6.28 -26.08
CA LEU A 162 -10.26 -6.27 -25.81
C LEU A 162 -10.88 -7.65 -26.05
N GLN A 163 -10.44 -8.38 -27.09
CA GLN A 163 -10.89 -9.75 -27.38
C GLN A 163 -10.42 -10.71 -26.30
N ARG A 164 -9.20 -10.59 -25.82
CA ARG A 164 -8.65 -11.37 -24.69
C ARG A 164 -9.50 -11.19 -23.42
N ILE A 165 -9.82 -9.94 -23.08
CA ILE A 165 -10.68 -9.64 -21.93
C ILE A 165 -12.09 -10.21 -22.15
N ALA A 166 -12.63 -10.12 -23.36
CA ALA A 166 -13.95 -10.67 -23.69
C ALA A 166 -13.99 -12.21 -23.56
N ALA A 167 -12.96 -12.90 -24.03
CA ALA A 167 -12.85 -14.35 -23.89
C ALA A 167 -12.75 -14.76 -22.41
N TRP A 168 -11.91 -14.09 -21.64
CA TRP A 168 -11.78 -14.32 -20.19
C TRP A 168 -13.09 -14.05 -19.45
N SER A 169 -13.84 -13.04 -19.83
CA SER A 169 -15.11 -12.68 -19.19
C SER A 169 -16.16 -13.79 -19.16
N GLN A 170 -16.05 -14.76 -20.07
CA GLN A 170 -16.95 -15.92 -20.16
C GLN A 170 -16.67 -16.98 -19.08
N HIS A 171 -15.47 -16.96 -18.48
CA HIS A 171 -15.00 -18.01 -17.58
C HIS A 171 -14.73 -17.49 -16.15
N THR A 172 -14.53 -16.17 -15.98
CA THR A 172 -14.27 -15.60 -14.66
C THR A 172 -15.46 -15.73 -13.73
N LYS A 173 -15.19 -16.07 -12.48
CA LYS A 173 -16.19 -16.10 -11.40
C LYS A 173 -16.19 -14.79 -10.60
N THR A 174 -15.03 -14.15 -10.43
CA THR A 174 -14.88 -12.95 -9.61
C THR A 174 -14.88 -11.69 -10.43
N GLY A 175 -14.51 -11.74 -11.71
CA GLY A 175 -14.37 -10.60 -12.60
C GLY A 175 -13.21 -9.66 -12.21
N GLN A 176 -12.23 -10.15 -11.48
CA GLN A 176 -11.13 -9.35 -10.94
C GLN A 176 -9.96 -9.29 -11.95
N ARG A 177 -9.42 -8.07 -12.13
CA ARG A 177 -8.31 -7.78 -13.06
C ARG A 177 -7.09 -8.68 -12.88
N GLN A 178 -6.78 -9.04 -11.64
CA GLN A 178 -5.61 -9.87 -11.31
C GLN A 178 -5.68 -11.32 -11.80
N GLU A 179 -6.85 -11.81 -12.19
CA GLU A 179 -6.98 -13.12 -12.83
C GLU A 179 -6.40 -13.13 -14.27
N LEU A 180 -6.21 -11.95 -14.86
CA LEU A 180 -5.62 -11.82 -16.19
C LEU A 180 -4.09 -11.80 -16.09
N ASN A 181 -3.46 -12.83 -16.66
CA ASN A 181 -2.01 -12.92 -16.82
C ASN A 181 -1.65 -13.07 -18.30
N PRO A 182 -0.87 -12.16 -18.91
CA PRO A 182 -0.33 -10.93 -18.33
C PRO A 182 -1.42 -9.93 -17.95
N PRO A 183 -1.12 -8.96 -17.04
CA PRO A 183 -2.06 -7.89 -16.68
C PRO A 183 -2.56 -7.13 -17.92
N PRO A 184 -3.84 -6.76 -17.98
CA PRO A 184 -4.39 -6.07 -19.15
C PRO A 184 -3.79 -4.66 -19.31
N ASN A 185 -3.72 -4.22 -20.56
CA ASN A 185 -3.37 -2.84 -20.89
C ASN A 185 -4.25 -1.88 -20.08
N PHE A 186 -3.63 -0.89 -19.45
CA PHE A 186 -4.33 0.04 -18.57
C PHE A 186 -5.43 0.81 -19.30
N ASP A 187 -5.17 1.30 -20.51
CA ASP A 187 -6.13 2.11 -21.28
C ASP A 187 -7.35 1.29 -21.71
N VAL A 188 -7.14 0.02 -22.11
CA VAL A 188 -8.24 -0.89 -22.44
C VAL A 188 -9.04 -1.27 -21.19
N TRP A 189 -8.34 -1.59 -20.07
CA TRP A 189 -9.00 -1.95 -18.82
C TRP A 189 -9.89 -0.81 -18.27
N GLU A 190 -9.44 0.43 -18.34
CA GLU A 190 -10.22 1.57 -17.89
C GLU A 190 -11.54 1.77 -18.67
N LEU A 191 -11.60 1.30 -19.92
CA LEU A 191 -12.81 1.36 -20.71
C LEU A 191 -13.85 0.30 -20.32
N VAL A 192 -13.40 -0.79 -19.71
CA VAL A 192 -14.23 -1.96 -19.40
C VAL A 192 -14.42 -2.22 -17.90
N ASN A 193 -13.69 -1.52 -17.03
CA ASN A 193 -13.79 -1.70 -15.58
C ASN A 193 -15.10 -1.13 -14.99
N ALA A 194 -15.39 -1.43 -13.73
CA ALA A 194 -16.62 -1.05 -13.05
C ALA A 194 -16.61 0.39 -12.49
N GLU A 195 -15.61 1.22 -12.76
CA GLU A 195 -15.45 2.56 -12.16
C GLU A 195 -16.46 3.60 -12.63
N GLY A 196 -17.34 3.29 -13.57
CA GLY A 196 -18.42 4.18 -13.95
C GLY A 196 -19.55 4.21 -12.91
N SER A 197 -20.32 5.32 -12.88
CA SER A 197 -21.54 5.48 -12.09
C SER A 197 -22.69 4.64 -12.59
N ALA A 198 -22.63 4.28 -13.88
CA ALA A 198 -23.56 3.31 -14.45
C ALA A 198 -23.54 1.97 -13.67
N CYS A 199 -22.44 1.66 -12.95
CA CYS A 199 -22.38 0.52 -12.03
C CYS A 199 -22.99 0.89 -10.66
N ASN A 200 -24.30 0.99 -10.60
CA ASN A 200 -25.10 1.18 -9.40
C ASN A 200 -26.18 0.10 -9.29
N ARG A 201 -26.84 0.02 -8.11
CA ARG A 201 -27.88 -0.98 -7.86
C ARG A 201 -29.12 -0.87 -8.76
N LYS A 202 -29.41 0.30 -9.32
CA LYS A 202 -30.54 0.51 -10.22
C LYS A 202 -30.26 -0.10 -11.60
N ASN A 203 -29.00 0.00 -12.05
CA ASN A 203 -28.60 -0.39 -13.40
C ASN A 203 -27.93 -1.76 -13.49
N CYS A 204 -27.46 -2.33 -12.37
CA CYS A 204 -26.70 -3.58 -12.31
C CYS A 204 -27.19 -4.48 -11.18
N ALA A 205 -27.69 -5.67 -11.52
CA ALA A 205 -28.01 -6.70 -10.55
C ALA A 205 -26.75 -7.47 -10.09
N PRO A 206 -26.72 -8.01 -8.85
CA PRO A 206 -25.60 -8.84 -8.39
C PRO A 206 -25.32 -10.06 -9.25
N ASP A 207 -26.33 -10.62 -9.90
CA ASP A 207 -26.20 -11.81 -10.76
C ASP A 207 -25.39 -11.53 -12.04
N THR A 208 -25.42 -10.29 -12.51
CA THR A 208 -24.77 -9.87 -13.76
C THR A 208 -23.53 -9.01 -13.55
N CYS A 209 -23.34 -8.45 -12.36
CA CYS A 209 -22.27 -7.52 -12.05
C CYS A 209 -21.38 -8.05 -10.92
N HIS A 210 -20.14 -8.38 -11.21
CA HIS A 210 -19.16 -8.91 -10.25
C HIS A 210 -18.98 -7.99 -9.03
N TYR A 211 -18.86 -6.69 -9.24
CA TYR A 211 -18.74 -5.72 -8.15
C TYR A 211 -19.99 -5.65 -7.26
N GLN A 212 -21.20 -5.65 -7.85
CA GLN A 212 -22.43 -5.64 -7.05
C GLN A 212 -22.63 -6.96 -6.30
N ARG A 213 -22.16 -8.08 -6.85
CA ARG A 213 -22.11 -9.38 -6.15
C ARG A 213 -21.20 -9.31 -4.94
N ALA A 214 -19.96 -8.85 -5.11
CA ALA A 214 -19.00 -8.69 -4.01
C ALA A 214 -19.57 -7.78 -2.90
N ARG A 215 -20.25 -6.68 -3.26
CA ARG A 215 -20.94 -5.82 -2.28
C ARG A 215 -22.12 -6.48 -1.59
N ALA A 216 -22.85 -7.34 -2.27
CA ALA A 216 -23.95 -8.07 -1.66
C ALA A 216 -23.45 -9.15 -0.69
N GLU A 217 -22.34 -9.80 -1.01
CA GLU A 217 -21.66 -10.76 -0.14
C GLU A 217 -21.07 -10.08 1.10
N MET A 218 -20.46 -8.91 0.94
CA MET A 218 -19.94 -8.12 2.05
C MET A 218 -20.97 -7.87 3.15
N ARG A 219 -22.23 -7.60 2.79
CA ARG A 219 -23.31 -7.35 3.77
C ARG A 219 -23.73 -8.57 4.57
N LYS A 220 -23.37 -9.76 4.14
CA LYS A 220 -23.69 -11.03 4.78
C LYS A 220 -22.46 -11.63 5.48
N ALA A 221 -21.31 -11.01 5.32
CA ALA A 221 -20.06 -11.52 5.84
C ALA A 221 -19.85 -11.09 7.30
N GLN A 222 -19.33 -11.98 8.11
CA GLN A 222 -18.81 -11.70 9.45
C GLN A 222 -17.38 -11.17 9.40
N VAL A 223 -16.63 -11.47 8.32
CA VAL A 223 -15.27 -10.95 8.10
C VAL A 223 -15.19 -10.31 6.73
N VAL A 224 -14.78 -9.04 6.70
CA VAL A 224 -14.59 -8.28 5.47
C VAL A 224 -13.11 -7.89 5.36
N ILE A 225 -12.45 -8.34 4.30
CA ILE A 225 -11.04 -8.00 4.04
C ILE A 225 -11.00 -6.88 3.00
N VAL A 226 -10.25 -5.81 3.28
CA VAL A 226 -10.06 -4.65 2.39
C VAL A 226 -8.59 -4.23 2.37
N ASN A 227 -8.19 -3.37 1.43
CA ASN A 227 -6.91 -2.66 1.56
C ASN A 227 -7.10 -1.28 2.23
N HIS A 228 -6.01 -0.68 2.70
CA HIS A 228 -6.05 0.60 3.38
C HIS A 228 -6.67 1.72 2.53
N SER A 229 -6.37 1.79 1.24
CA SER A 229 -6.95 2.80 0.34
C SER A 229 -8.47 2.63 0.20
N LEU A 230 -8.95 1.39 0.10
CA LEU A 230 -10.38 1.11 0.04
C LEU A 230 -11.04 1.36 1.40
N LEU A 231 -10.37 1.04 2.52
CA LEU A 231 -10.85 1.37 3.85
C LEU A 231 -11.21 2.85 3.96
N PHE A 232 -10.27 3.75 3.63
CA PHE A 232 -10.54 5.19 3.68
C PHE A 232 -11.63 5.62 2.69
N ALA A 233 -11.66 5.07 1.49
CA ALA A 233 -12.73 5.34 0.54
C ALA A 233 -14.12 4.91 1.07
N LEU A 234 -14.19 3.84 1.85
CA LEU A 234 -15.42 3.36 2.46
C LEU A 234 -15.82 4.19 3.70
N LEU A 235 -14.85 4.59 4.52
CA LEU A 235 -15.08 5.48 5.67
C LEU A 235 -15.62 6.84 5.20
N ASN A 236 -15.10 7.38 4.10
CA ASN A 236 -15.49 8.68 3.56
C ASN A 236 -16.69 8.66 2.59
N ALA A 237 -17.20 7.49 2.23
CA ALA A 237 -18.32 7.37 1.29
C ALA A 237 -19.64 8.02 1.77
N GLY A 238 -19.71 8.40 3.04
CA GLY A 238 -20.77 9.19 3.63
C GLY A 238 -20.54 10.71 3.61
N GLY A 239 -19.37 11.18 3.18
CA GLY A 239 -18.94 12.57 3.30
C GLY A 239 -18.45 12.94 4.71
N LEU A 240 -17.71 14.04 4.82
CA LEU A 240 -17.18 14.59 6.08
C LEU A 240 -18.24 15.23 6.99
N ALA A 241 -19.53 15.04 6.73
CA ALA A 241 -20.59 15.58 7.57
C ALA A 241 -20.65 14.82 8.90
N PRO A 242 -20.82 15.51 10.05
CA PRO A 242 -20.78 14.91 11.39
C PRO A 242 -21.77 13.77 11.65
N ASN A 243 -22.74 13.53 10.75
CA ASN A 243 -23.76 12.48 10.83
C ASN A 243 -23.79 11.59 9.58
N SER A 244 -22.78 11.62 8.73
CA SER A 244 -22.76 10.76 7.55
C SER A 244 -22.29 9.36 7.93
N LYS A 245 -23.19 8.38 7.81
CA LYS A 245 -22.85 6.95 7.97
C LYS A 245 -22.13 6.49 6.71
N GLY A 246 -20.85 6.09 6.82
CA GLY A 246 -20.11 5.42 5.76
C GLY A 246 -20.76 4.09 5.34
N ILE A 247 -20.16 3.42 4.37
CA ILE A 247 -20.61 2.08 3.92
C ILE A 247 -20.23 1.02 4.97
N LEU A 248 -19.10 1.23 5.66
CA LEU A 248 -18.70 0.50 6.85
C LEU A 248 -19.03 1.39 8.03
N LEU A 249 -19.83 0.90 9.05
CA LEU A 249 -19.98 1.61 10.30
C LEU A 249 -21.38 1.97 10.74
N PRO A 250 -21.58 2.33 11.98
CA PRO A 250 -20.63 2.79 13.01
C PRO A 250 -20.18 1.69 13.98
N ASP A 251 -20.60 0.46 13.80
CA ASP A 251 -20.50 -0.60 14.81
C ASP A 251 -19.56 -1.74 14.41
N ASP A 252 -18.79 -1.58 13.33
CA ASP A 252 -17.89 -2.61 12.82
C ASP A 252 -16.57 -2.59 13.60
N PHE A 253 -16.09 -3.75 14.03
CA PHE A 253 -14.74 -3.91 14.55
C PHE A 253 -13.69 -3.78 13.44
N LEU A 254 -12.66 -2.99 13.65
CA LEU A 254 -11.64 -2.69 12.65
C LEU A 254 -10.26 -3.17 13.08
N VAL A 255 -9.62 -3.98 12.25
CA VAL A 255 -8.19 -4.31 12.33
C VAL A 255 -7.44 -3.67 11.19
N ILE A 256 -6.40 -2.91 11.49
CA ILE A 256 -5.46 -2.34 10.52
C ILE A 256 -4.15 -3.11 10.66
N ASP A 257 -3.94 -4.10 9.79
CA ASP A 257 -2.71 -4.88 9.73
C ASP A 257 -1.69 -4.19 8.81
N GLU A 258 -0.40 -4.29 9.12
CA GLU A 258 0.68 -3.48 8.55
C GLU A 258 0.45 -1.96 8.75
N ALA A 259 -0.02 -1.61 9.92
CA ALA A 259 -0.44 -0.26 10.30
C ALA A 259 0.67 0.81 10.20
N HIS A 260 1.94 0.40 10.05
CA HIS A 260 3.04 1.32 9.79
C HIS A 260 2.87 2.16 8.51
N THR A 261 2.05 1.67 7.54
CA THR A 261 1.79 2.36 6.27
C THR A 261 0.56 3.25 6.29
N ILE A 262 -0.26 3.19 7.35
CA ILE A 262 -1.58 3.84 7.38
C ILE A 262 -1.50 5.36 7.23
N ALA A 263 -0.50 6.00 7.83
CA ALA A 263 -0.32 7.44 7.75
C ALA A 263 0.00 7.91 6.33
N GLU A 264 0.80 7.14 5.58
CA GLU A 264 1.14 7.45 4.19
C GLU A 264 -0.10 7.31 3.28
N VAL A 265 -0.82 6.19 3.40
CA VAL A 265 -2.04 5.96 2.62
C VAL A 265 -3.12 6.99 2.94
N ALA A 266 -3.27 7.36 4.21
CA ALA A 266 -4.20 8.42 4.62
C ALA A 266 -3.80 9.78 4.03
N THR A 267 -2.52 10.13 4.07
CA THR A 267 -2.01 11.39 3.48
C THR A 267 -2.34 11.48 1.98
N GLU A 268 -2.21 10.38 1.25
CA GLU A 268 -2.63 10.34 -0.16
C GLU A 268 -4.16 10.44 -0.33
N HIS A 269 -4.92 9.83 0.56
CA HIS A 269 -6.37 9.80 0.49
C HIS A 269 -7.02 11.15 0.83
N PHE A 270 -6.53 11.84 1.86
CA PHE A 270 -7.01 13.16 2.28
C PHE A 270 -6.41 14.30 1.46
N GLY A 271 -5.46 14.00 0.57
CA GLY A 271 -4.95 14.91 -0.42
C GLY A 271 -5.78 14.95 -1.70
N ALA A 272 -5.43 15.86 -2.60
CA ALA A 272 -6.00 15.91 -3.94
C ALA A 272 -4.93 15.58 -5.01
N ARG A 273 -5.40 14.94 -6.09
CA ARG A 273 -4.58 14.63 -7.26
C ARG A 273 -5.32 14.96 -8.53
N ILE A 274 -4.81 15.93 -9.29
CA ILE A 274 -5.40 16.39 -10.55
C ILE A 274 -4.33 16.29 -11.64
N SER A 275 -4.47 15.33 -12.55
CA SER A 275 -3.50 15.14 -13.64
C SER A 275 -4.00 15.72 -14.95
N SER A 276 -3.08 16.28 -15.75
CA SER A 276 -3.34 16.75 -17.10
C SER A 276 -3.95 15.66 -17.99
N TYR A 277 -3.46 14.44 -17.89
CA TYR A 277 -3.98 13.29 -18.62
C TYR A 277 -5.42 12.94 -18.21
N GLY A 278 -5.70 12.89 -16.91
CA GLY A 278 -7.02 12.58 -16.38
C GLY A 278 -8.07 13.60 -16.80
N LEU A 279 -7.74 14.90 -16.76
CA LEU A 279 -8.64 15.96 -17.20
C LEU A 279 -8.87 15.93 -18.71
N ASP A 280 -7.80 15.82 -19.51
CA ASP A 280 -7.91 15.74 -20.99
C ASP A 280 -8.82 14.57 -21.41
N ARG A 281 -8.62 13.40 -20.79
CA ARG A 281 -9.44 12.22 -21.01
C ARG A 281 -10.90 12.43 -20.59
N GLN A 282 -11.13 13.07 -19.44
CA GLN A 282 -12.47 13.40 -18.96
C GLN A 282 -13.21 14.33 -19.96
N LEU A 283 -12.56 15.39 -20.45
CA LEU A 283 -13.13 16.28 -21.41
C LEU A 283 -13.37 15.60 -22.78
N LYS A 284 -12.45 14.77 -23.24
CA LYS A 284 -12.61 13.96 -24.46
C LYS A 284 -13.73 12.92 -24.37
N SER A 285 -14.02 12.40 -23.18
CA SER A 285 -15.17 11.50 -22.98
C SER A 285 -16.52 12.22 -23.19
N LEU A 286 -16.58 13.51 -22.89
CA LEU A 286 -17.75 14.34 -23.19
C LEU A 286 -17.90 14.56 -24.71
N PHE A 287 -16.81 15.01 -25.34
CA PHE A 287 -16.74 15.16 -26.78
C PHE A 287 -15.32 15.11 -27.31
N ASN A 288 -15.04 14.15 -28.19
CA ASN A 288 -13.79 14.03 -28.91
C ASN A 288 -13.91 14.57 -30.33
N PRO A 289 -13.30 15.72 -30.66
CA PRO A 289 -13.46 16.35 -31.97
C PRO A 289 -12.87 15.52 -33.13
N LYS A 290 -11.78 14.76 -32.86
CA LYS A 290 -11.14 13.93 -33.91
C LYS A 290 -12.00 12.72 -34.28
N ARG A 291 -12.63 12.08 -33.29
CA ARG A 291 -13.50 10.91 -33.50
C ARG A 291 -14.96 11.30 -33.72
N LYS A 292 -15.31 12.56 -33.54
CA LYS A 292 -16.69 13.10 -33.57
C LYS A 292 -17.65 12.30 -32.67
N SER A 293 -17.18 11.82 -31.52
CA SER A 293 -17.90 10.95 -30.58
C SER A 293 -17.85 11.55 -29.18
N GLY A 294 -18.71 11.08 -28.28
CA GLY A 294 -18.76 11.47 -26.87
C GLY A 294 -20.17 11.48 -26.30
N VAL A 295 -20.26 11.44 -24.98
CA VAL A 295 -21.51 11.25 -24.23
C VAL A 295 -22.52 12.35 -24.52
N VAL A 296 -22.09 13.59 -24.68
CA VAL A 296 -22.98 14.73 -24.87
C VAL A 296 -23.29 15.07 -26.35
N ARG A 297 -22.66 14.37 -27.31
CA ARG A 297 -22.79 14.68 -28.74
C ARG A 297 -24.22 14.75 -29.23
N LYS A 298 -25.09 13.86 -28.77
CA LYS A 298 -26.51 13.81 -29.20
C LYS A 298 -27.39 14.89 -28.58
N PHE A 299 -26.94 15.54 -27.53
CA PHE A 299 -27.70 16.47 -26.70
C PHE A 299 -27.19 17.90 -26.79
N ALA A 300 -25.91 18.07 -27.14
CA ALA A 300 -25.27 19.39 -27.25
C ALA A 300 -25.35 19.97 -28.67
N HIS A 301 -25.63 21.25 -28.77
CA HIS A 301 -25.56 21.98 -30.03
C HIS A 301 -24.11 22.46 -30.32
N HIS A 302 -23.87 22.94 -31.56
CA HIS A 302 -22.51 23.26 -32.03
C HIS A 302 -21.71 24.19 -31.09
N LYS A 303 -22.34 25.27 -30.58
CA LYS A 303 -21.65 26.19 -29.65
C LYS A 303 -21.24 25.51 -28.33
N GLN A 304 -22.05 24.59 -27.83
CA GLN A 304 -21.74 23.82 -26.61
C GLN A 304 -20.60 22.81 -26.83
N LEU A 305 -20.58 22.16 -28.00
CA LEU A 305 -19.48 21.30 -28.39
C LEU A 305 -18.17 22.08 -28.55
N GLN A 306 -18.24 23.29 -29.13
CA GLN A 306 -17.09 24.17 -29.27
C GLN A 306 -16.53 24.57 -27.90
N ALA A 307 -17.36 24.94 -26.94
CA ALA A 307 -16.90 25.28 -25.59
C ALA A 307 -16.18 24.09 -24.85
N ILE A 308 -16.58 22.85 -25.17
CA ILE A 308 -15.86 21.67 -24.66
C ILE A 308 -14.47 21.53 -25.31
N ILE A 309 -14.36 21.86 -26.62
CA ILE A 309 -13.07 21.89 -27.32
C ILE A 309 -12.18 22.99 -26.73
N ASP A 310 -12.73 24.19 -26.55
CA ASP A 310 -12.03 25.34 -25.98
C ASP A 310 -11.49 24.98 -24.56
N ALA A 311 -12.26 24.22 -23.77
CA ALA A 311 -11.80 23.74 -22.47
C ALA A 311 -10.67 22.68 -22.57
N GLN A 312 -10.65 21.85 -23.62
CA GLN A 312 -9.54 20.91 -23.89
C GLN A 312 -8.27 21.69 -24.25
N GLU A 313 -8.37 22.70 -25.11
CA GLU A 313 -7.25 23.56 -25.49
C GLU A 313 -6.71 24.33 -24.28
N ALA A 314 -7.59 24.99 -23.52
CA ALA A 314 -7.22 25.70 -22.30
C ALA A 314 -6.53 24.76 -21.25
N SER A 315 -6.96 23.50 -21.16
CA SER A 315 -6.31 22.51 -20.31
C SER A 315 -4.88 22.20 -20.78
N GLN A 316 -4.69 22.00 -22.09
CA GLN A 316 -3.37 21.71 -22.64
C GLN A 316 -2.42 22.92 -22.48
N GLU A 317 -2.89 24.13 -22.72
CA GLU A 317 -2.12 25.36 -22.52
C GLU A 317 -1.74 25.57 -21.06
N PHE A 318 -2.69 25.42 -20.13
CA PHE A 318 -2.44 25.57 -18.69
C PHE A 318 -1.37 24.59 -18.18
N PHE A 319 -1.54 23.29 -18.42
CA PHE A 319 -0.57 22.30 -17.97
C PHE A 319 0.76 22.38 -18.73
N GLY A 320 0.73 22.80 -20.01
CA GLY A 320 1.93 23.09 -20.80
C GLY A 320 2.73 24.26 -20.23
N TYR A 321 2.05 25.34 -19.84
CA TYR A 321 2.66 26.49 -19.17
C TYR A 321 3.32 26.07 -17.83
N LEU A 322 2.62 25.30 -16.99
CA LEU A 322 3.16 24.80 -15.73
C LEU A 322 4.39 23.91 -15.96
N ALA A 323 4.35 23.06 -16.97
CA ALA A 323 5.50 22.22 -17.34
C ALA A 323 6.72 23.04 -17.72
N ALA A 324 6.53 24.10 -18.50
CA ALA A 324 7.62 24.94 -19.00
C ALA A 324 8.19 25.87 -17.92
N THR A 325 7.34 26.44 -17.06
CA THR A 325 7.76 27.47 -16.11
C THR A 325 8.16 26.93 -14.73
N ARG A 326 7.51 25.87 -14.25
CA ARG A 326 7.68 25.36 -12.89
C ARG A 326 8.48 24.04 -12.83
N LEU A 327 8.45 23.24 -13.90
CA LEU A 327 9.04 21.90 -13.95
C LEU A 327 10.17 21.75 -14.98
N GLU A 328 10.69 22.84 -15.53
CA GLU A 328 11.74 22.80 -16.54
C GLU A 328 13.01 22.10 -16.05
N LYS A 329 13.48 22.45 -14.85
CA LYS A 329 14.74 21.97 -14.27
C LYS A 329 14.58 20.89 -13.20
N ARG A 330 13.37 20.63 -12.74
CA ARG A 330 13.09 19.68 -11.65
C ARG A 330 11.76 18.95 -11.90
N PRO A 331 11.68 17.67 -11.50
CA PRO A 331 10.45 16.90 -11.69
C PRO A 331 9.32 17.27 -10.72
N ILE A 332 9.62 17.98 -9.63
CA ILE A 332 8.69 18.37 -8.57
C ILE A 332 8.95 19.83 -8.19
N ALA A 333 7.90 20.60 -8.00
CA ALA A 333 7.96 21.99 -7.56
C ALA A 333 6.87 22.28 -6.52
N ARG A 334 7.26 22.68 -5.31
CA ARG A 334 6.34 23.14 -4.27
C ARG A 334 5.78 24.51 -4.63
N ILE A 335 4.51 24.74 -4.30
CA ILE A 335 3.80 26.01 -4.46
C ILE A 335 3.40 26.48 -3.08
N SER A 336 3.86 27.68 -2.71
CA SER A 336 3.63 28.27 -1.38
C SER A 336 3.23 29.75 -1.43
N GLU A 337 3.22 30.36 -2.61
CA GLU A 337 2.91 31.78 -2.76
C GLU A 337 1.52 31.94 -3.42
N PRO A 338 0.66 32.84 -2.93
CA PRO A 338 -0.60 33.15 -3.59
C PRO A 338 -0.32 33.77 -4.97
N ASP A 339 -1.33 33.74 -5.84
CA ASP A 339 -1.29 34.31 -7.21
C ASP A 339 -0.12 33.81 -8.09
N TRP A 340 0.34 32.60 -7.84
CA TRP A 340 1.49 31.95 -8.48
C TRP A 340 1.30 31.64 -9.96
N CYS A 341 0.05 31.61 -10.47
CA CYS A 341 -0.29 31.45 -11.88
C CYS A 341 -1.64 32.09 -12.21
N GLU A 342 -1.84 32.43 -13.50
CA GLU A 342 -3.14 32.86 -14.00
C GLU A 342 -4.13 31.70 -14.09
N PRO A 343 -5.39 31.86 -13.64
CA PRO A 343 -6.39 30.78 -13.60
C PRO A 343 -7.08 30.57 -14.98
N THR A 344 -6.32 30.50 -16.05
CA THR A 344 -6.84 30.48 -17.45
C THR A 344 -7.80 29.33 -17.73
N ILE A 345 -7.63 28.19 -17.06
CA ILE A 345 -8.45 26.99 -17.22
C ILE A 345 -9.78 27.04 -16.47
N VAL A 346 -9.90 27.89 -15.45
CA VAL A 346 -11.06 27.90 -14.52
C VAL A 346 -12.36 28.24 -15.20
N ASN A 347 -12.39 29.34 -15.98
CA ASN A 347 -13.59 29.77 -16.70
C ASN A 347 -14.05 28.79 -17.80
N PRO A 348 -13.16 28.22 -18.64
CA PRO A 348 -13.52 27.15 -19.57
C PRO A 348 -14.16 25.94 -18.91
N LEU A 349 -13.60 25.45 -17.77
CA LEU A 349 -14.19 24.32 -17.05
C LEU A 349 -15.55 24.66 -16.44
N LYS A 350 -15.72 25.86 -15.88
CA LYS A 350 -17.00 26.35 -15.38
C LYS A 350 -18.07 26.34 -16.48
N ALA A 351 -17.72 26.82 -17.64
CA ALA A 351 -18.64 26.81 -18.81
C ALA A 351 -19.07 25.40 -19.21
N VAL A 352 -18.16 24.42 -19.17
CA VAL A 352 -18.48 23.00 -19.40
C VAL A 352 -19.48 22.48 -18.37
N VAL A 353 -19.30 22.79 -17.07
CA VAL A 353 -20.24 22.40 -16.01
C VAL A 353 -21.63 23.00 -16.27
N GLU A 354 -21.72 24.27 -16.58
CA GLU A 354 -22.97 24.97 -16.88
C GLU A 354 -23.69 24.39 -18.14
N ILE A 355 -22.92 24.01 -19.15
CA ILE A 355 -23.45 23.33 -20.35
C ILE A 355 -24.04 21.96 -19.94
N MET A 356 -23.36 21.20 -19.12
CA MET A 356 -23.86 19.89 -18.67
C MET A 356 -25.11 20.04 -17.81
N ASP A 357 -25.20 21.06 -16.96
CA ASP A 357 -26.42 21.37 -16.19
C ASP A 357 -27.57 21.74 -17.12
N SER A 358 -27.33 22.51 -18.18
CA SER A 358 -28.32 22.82 -19.22
C SER A 358 -28.79 21.59 -20.00
N ILE A 359 -27.91 20.62 -20.24
CA ILE A 359 -28.28 19.37 -20.92
C ILE A 359 -29.12 18.51 -19.97
N LEU A 360 -28.70 18.36 -18.71
CA LEU A 360 -29.43 17.58 -17.69
C LEU A 360 -30.86 18.07 -17.49
N SER A 361 -31.07 19.38 -17.51
CA SER A 361 -32.43 19.96 -17.38
C SER A 361 -33.41 19.62 -18.52
N LYS A 362 -32.90 19.03 -19.61
CA LYS A 362 -33.70 18.70 -20.83
C LYS A 362 -33.85 17.21 -21.07
N ILE A 363 -33.19 16.39 -20.30
CA ILE A 363 -33.19 14.92 -20.43
C ILE A 363 -34.03 14.32 -19.31
N GLU A 364 -34.95 13.41 -19.67
CA GLU A 364 -35.72 12.65 -18.69
C GLU A 364 -34.86 11.72 -17.82
N ASP A 365 -35.33 11.46 -16.60
CA ASP A 365 -34.67 10.58 -15.68
C ASP A 365 -34.48 9.16 -16.27
N GLY A 366 -33.26 8.65 -16.19
CA GLY A 366 -32.91 7.36 -16.74
C GLY A 366 -31.41 7.13 -16.77
N ALA A 367 -30.98 6.02 -17.34
CA ALA A 367 -29.56 5.63 -17.36
C ALA A 367 -28.66 6.67 -18.02
N MET A 368 -29.13 7.38 -19.07
CA MET A 368 -28.39 8.42 -19.74
C MET A 368 -28.30 9.70 -18.92
N HIS A 369 -29.36 10.08 -18.21
CA HIS A 369 -29.35 11.17 -17.26
C HIS A 369 -28.35 10.92 -16.14
N ASP A 370 -28.36 9.72 -15.55
CA ASP A 370 -27.40 9.33 -14.52
C ASP A 370 -25.95 9.39 -15.05
N GLU A 371 -25.69 8.91 -16.27
CA GLU A 371 -24.36 8.97 -16.90
C GLU A 371 -23.88 10.42 -17.08
N ILE A 372 -24.72 11.29 -17.64
CA ILE A 372 -24.36 12.70 -17.84
C ILE A 372 -24.17 13.43 -16.52
N LYS A 373 -24.99 13.14 -15.51
CA LYS A 373 -24.88 13.70 -14.16
C LYS A 373 -23.54 13.35 -13.52
N ASP A 374 -23.06 12.16 -13.71
CA ASP A 374 -21.75 11.75 -13.22
C ASP A 374 -20.60 12.41 -13.95
N GLN A 375 -20.66 12.42 -15.26
CA GLN A 375 -19.66 13.13 -16.05
C GLN A 375 -19.60 14.61 -15.62
N ARG A 376 -20.76 15.23 -15.39
CA ARG A 376 -20.88 16.58 -14.84
C ARG A 376 -20.19 16.71 -13.48
N ASN A 377 -20.46 15.78 -12.56
CA ASN A 377 -19.87 15.79 -11.22
C ASN A 377 -18.36 15.62 -11.28
N ARG A 378 -17.83 14.79 -12.19
CA ARG A 378 -16.40 14.63 -12.42
C ARG A 378 -15.75 15.93 -12.93
N VAL A 379 -16.36 16.59 -13.93
CA VAL A 379 -15.84 17.89 -14.42
C VAL A 379 -15.90 18.94 -13.31
N HIS A 380 -16.98 18.98 -12.55
CA HIS A 380 -17.10 19.87 -11.40
C HIS A 380 -16.02 19.61 -10.33
N SER A 381 -15.68 18.35 -10.07
CA SER A 381 -14.59 18.01 -9.15
C SER A 381 -13.23 18.52 -9.65
N TYR A 382 -12.96 18.40 -10.95
CA TYR A 382 -11.76 18.99 -11.56
C TYR A 382 -11.76 20.52 -11.45
N TYR A 383 -12.87 21.17 -11.80
CA TYR A 383 -13.04 22.61 -11.69
C TYR A 383 -12.80 23.11 -10.25
N ALA A 384 -13.51 22.53 -9.28
CA ALA A 384 -13.41 22.92 -7.88
C ALA A 384 -12.01 22.63 -7.32
N GLY A 385 -11.43 21.46 -7.65
CA GLY A 385 -10.10 21.07 -7.19
C GLY A 385 -8.99 21.99 -7.75
N ILE A 386 -9.05 22.37 -9.03
CA ILE A 386 -8.09 23.30 -9.63
C ILE A 386 -8.23 24.69 -9.00
N LEU A 387 -9.46 25.16 -8.82
CA LEU A 387 -9.72 26.46 -8.18
C LEU A 387 -9.16 26.51 -6.77
N ARG A 388 -9.40 25.50 -5.94
CA ARG A 388 -8.86 25.38 -4.58
C ARG A 388 -7.33 25.31 -4.59
N PHE A 389 -6.75 24.55 -5.53
CA PHE A 389 -5.30 24.43 -5.66
C PHE A 389 -4.65 25.78 -6.04
N ILE A 390 -5.21 26.52 -6.98
CA ILE A 390 -4.67 27.84 -7.38
C ILE A 390 -4.78 28.83 -6.23
N ALA A 391 -5.88 28.79 -5.50
CA ALA A 391 -6.11 29.67 -4.35
C ALA A 391 -5.34 29.27 -3.08
N LEU A 392 -4.64 28.14 -3.07
CA LEU A 392 -4.01 27.55 -1.87
C LEU A 392 -4.98 27.52 -0.67
N ALA A 393 -6.19 27.02 -0.91
CA ALA A 393 -7.35 27.20 -0.03
C ALA A 393 -7.27 26.43 1.29
N GLU A 394 -6.34 25.50 1.45
CA GLU A 394 -6.14 24.72 2.65
C GLU A 394 -4.82 25.10 3.32
N ASP A 395 -4.88 25.80 4.46
CA ASP A 395 -3.71 26.29 5.20
C ASP A 395 -2.88 25.16 5.82
N ASP A 396 -3.50 24.02 6.13
CA ASP A 396 -2.86 22.82 6.70
C ASP A 396 -2.34 21.84 5.65
N HIS A 397 -2.42 22.21 4.35
CA HIS A 397 -1.96 21.39 3.24
C HIS A 397 -0.70 21.93 2.57
N VAL A 398 0.12 21.03 2.10
CA VAL A 398 1.20 21.32 1.17
C VAL A 398 0.71 21.16 -0.26
N HIS A 399 1.06 22.13 -1.13
CA HIS A 399 0.69 22.14 -2.54
C HIS A 399 1.93 21.98 -3.40
N TRP A 400 1.88 21.11 -4.42
CA TRP A 400 3.00 20.96 -5.35
C TRP A 400 2.54 20.51 -6.73
N ILE A 401 3.43 20.66 -7.68
CA ILE A 401 3.26 20.19 -9.06
C ILE A 401 4.36 19.16 -9.32
N GLU A 402 4.02 18.06 -9.98
CA GLU A 402 4.97 17.02 -10.34
C GLU A 402 4.82 16.54 -11.78
N ARG A 403 5.92 16.04 -12.36
CA ARG A 403 5.92 15.31 -13.62
C ARG A 403 5.98 13.81 -13.38
N SER A 404 5.11 13.07 -14.06
CA SER A 404 5.00 11.61 -13.99
C SER A 404 4.85 10.97 -15.37
N GLY A 405 4.76 9.62 -15.40
CA GLY A 405 4.64 8.84 -16.63
C GLY A 405 6.00 8.46 -17.25
N ARG A 406 6.00 7.40 -18.10
CA ARG A 406 7.23 6.86 -18.72
C ARG A 406 8.04 7.92 -19.49
N ARG A 407 7.40 8.90 -20.12
CA ARG A 407 8.02 10.00 -20.86
C ARG A 407 8.02 11.32 -20.09
N LYS A 408 7.67 11.32 -18.78
CA LYS A 408 7.53 12.53 -17.94
C LYS A 408 6.64 13.61 -18.57
N GLN A 409 5.58 13.20 -19.26
CA GLN A 409 4.67 14.10 -20.00
C GLN A 409 3.43 14.49 -19.19
N ILE A 410 3.11 13.76 -18.12
CA ILE A 410 1.93 14.00 -17.29
C ILE A 410 2.30 15.00 -16.20
N VAL A 411 1.64 16.15 -16.21
CA VAL A 411 1.74 17.14 -15.13
C VAL A 411 0.58 16.90 -14.17
N THR A 412 0.88 16.86 -12.88
CA THR A 412 -0.11 16.59 -11.83
C THR A 412 -0.02 17.68 -10.76
N LEU A 413 -1.16 18.27 -10.42
CA LEU A 413 -1.34 19.10 -9.24
C LEU A 413 -1.63 18.18 -8.05
N ARG A 414 -0.94 18.38 -6.94
CA ARG A 414 -1.06 17.56 -5.74
C ARG A 414 -1.21 18.43 -4.51
N THR A 415 -2.12 18.03 -3.63
CA THR A 415 -2.18 18.56 -2.27
C THR A 415 -2.15 17.42 -1.27
N ALA A 416 -1.63 17.66 -0.08
CA ALA A 416 -1.72 16.71 1.00
C ALA A 416 -1.67 17.43 2.35
N PRO A 417 -2.35 16.92 3.39
CA PRO A 417 -2.22 17.46 4.75
C PRO A 417 -0.75 17.36 5.22
N ILE A 418 -0.28 18.41 5.87
CA ILE A 418 1.06 18.42 6.50
C ILE A 418 1.07 17.46 7.69
N ASP A 419 0.00 17.47 8.47
CA ASP A 419 -0.21 16.55 9.59
C ASP A 419 -1.47 15.71 9.36
N ILE A 420 -1.31 14.40 9.32
CA ILE A 420 -2.41 13.48 9.12
C ILE A 420 -3.07 13.03 10.43
N ALA A 421 -2.41 13.25 11.56
CA ALA A 421 -2.88 12.77 12.87
C ALA A 421 -4.29 13.25 13.25
N PRO A 422 -4.67 14.54 13.06
CA PRO A 422 -6.03 15.00 13.33
C PRO A 422 -7.10 14.27 12.51
N TYR A 423 -6.82 14.01 11.22
CA TYR A 423 -7.74 13.32 10.33
C TYR A 423 -7.94 11.87 10.74
N LEU A 424 -6.83 11.16 11.03
CA LEU A 424 -6.91 9.77 11.49
C LEU A 424 -7.60 9.67 12.87
N LYS A 425 -7.34 10.62 13.77
CA LYS A 425 -8.01 10.67 15.06
C LYS A 425 -9.53 10.77 14.90
N GLN A 426 -9.99 11.70 14.09
CA GLN A 426 -11.42 11.89 13.81
C GLN A 426 -12.05 10.65 13.15
N GLU A 427 -11.36 10.03 12.20
CA GLU A 427 -11.92 8.92 11.43
C GLU A 427 -11.87 7.59 12.17
N LEU A 428 -10.88 7.36 13.03
CA LEU A 428 -10.64 6.05 13.63
C LEU A 428 -10.86 6.03 15.15
N PHE A 429 -10.53 7.10 15.88
CA PHE A 429 -10.45 7.03 17.34
C PHE A 429 -11.53 7.84 18.07
N GLU A 430 -12.20 8.78 17.42
CA GLU A 430 -13.32 9.53 17.99
C GLU A 430 -14.66 8.83 17.81
N LYS A 431 -14.67 7.57 17.39
CA LYS A 431 -15.84 6.73 17.22
C LYS A 431 -15.83 5.65 18.29
N ASP A 432 -16.98 5.32 18.84
CA ASP A 432 -17.14 4.26 19.84
C ASP A 432 -17.07 2.86 19.18
N VAL A 433 -15.91 2.55 18.59
CA VAL A 433 -15.63 1.31 17.86
C VAL A 433 -14.26 0.80 18.22
N SER A 434 -14.13 -0.50 18.45
CA SER A 434 -12.81 -1.10 18.64
C SER A 434 -11.97 -1.03 17.36
N VAL A 435 -10.81 -0.41 17.46
CA VAL A 435 -9.84 -0.30 16.37
C VAL A 435 -8.49 -0.85 16.82
N THR A 436 -8.05 -1.94 16.22
CA THR A 436 -6.72 -2.51 16.45
C THR A 436 -5.75 -2.15 15.34
N LEU A 437 -4.72 -1.36 15.66
CA LEU A 437 -3.58 -1.09 14.76
C LEU A 437 -2.46 -2.06 15.09
N THR A 438 -2.03 -2.88 14.13
CA THR A 438 -0.94 -3.83 14.36
C THR A 438 0.07 -3.85 13.22
N SER A 439 1.33 -4.03 13.58
CA SER A 439 2.44 -4.25 12.64
C SER A 439 3.63 -4.88 13.35
N ALA A 440 4.60 -5.36 12.57
CA ALA A 440 5.87 -5.84 13.10
C ALA A 440 6.82 -4.72 13.55
N THR A 441 6.58 -3.48 13.11
CA THR A 441 7.49 -2.35 13.30
C THR A 441 6.71 -1.04 13.46
N LEU A 442 6.35 -0.68 14.68
CA LEU A 442 5.71 0.59 15.04
C LEU A 442 6.60 1.44 15.93
N SER A 443 7.23 0.80 16.93
CA SER A 443 8.07 1.48 17.92
C SER A 443 9.38 2.00 17.33
N ILE A 444 9.85 3.13 17.88
CA ILE A 444 11.16 3.72 17.61
C ILE A 444 11.95 3.70 18.91
N ALA A 445 13.15 3.14 18.91
CA ALA A 445 13.94 2.93 20.12
C ALA A 445 13.14 2.33 21.30
N GLN A 446 12.25 1.36 20.99
CA GLN A 446 11.32 0.68 21.90
C GLN A 446 10.15 1.53 22.43
N GLN A 447 9.99 2.76 21.99
CA GLN A 447 8.90 3.66 22.38
C GLN A 447 7.80 3.65 21.31
N MET A 448 6.54 3.51 21.72
CA MET A 448 5.38 3.51 20.83
C MET A 448 4.85 4.92 20.58
N GLU A 449 5.12 5.86 21.48
CA GLU A 449 4.60 7.23 21.43
C GLU A 449 4.86 7.96 20.09
N PRO A 450 6.04 7.88 19.46
CA PRO A 450 6.26 8.55 18.19
C PRO A 450 5.31 8.07 17.08
N TYR A 451 5.00 6.78 17.04
CA TYR A 451 4.02 6.22 16.12
C TYR A 451 2.60 6.65 16.47
N GLN A 452 2.22 6.55 17.76
CA GLN A 452 0.89 6.99 18.23
C GLN A 452 0.64 8.48 17.92
N ARG A 453 1.64 9.32 18.10
CA ARG A 453 1.58 10.76 17.73
C ARG A 453 1.35 10.92 16.22
N LYS A 454 2.10 10.19 15.39
CA LYS A 454 2.00 10.24 13.91
C LYS A 454 0.61 9.87 13.39
N VAL A 455 -0.09 8.96 14.07
CA VAL A 455 -1.42 8.48 13.66
C VAL A 455 -2.58 9.03 14.49
N GLY A 456 -2.32 9.93 15.43
CA GLY A 456 -3.34 10.54 16.28
C GLY A 456 -3.87 9.64 17.40
N ALA A 457 -3.15 8.58 17.78
CA ALA A 457 -3.53 7.56 18.75
C ALA A 457 -2.83 7.73 20.12
N LEU A 458 -2.43 8.94 20.51
CA LEU A 458 -1.68 9.19 21.75
C LEU A 458 -2.44 8.81 23.03
N ALA A 459 -3.76 8.90 23.01
CA ALA A 459 -4.61 8.55 24.16
C ALA A 459 -4.89 7.03 24.23
N GLU A 460 -4.51 6.27 23.21
CA GLU A 460 -4.90 4.89 23.06
C GLU A 460 -3.89 3.93 23.73
N THR A 461 -4.40 2.76 24.13
CA THR A 461 -3.57 1.72 24.74
C THR A 461 -2.55 1.17 23.74
N ALA A 462 -1.30 1.08 24.16
CA ALA A 462 -0.22 0.57 23.32
C ALA A 462 0.53 -0.58 24.00
N HIS A 463 0.74 -1.67 23.27
CA HIS A 463 1.49 -2.83 23.70
C HIS A 463 2.55 -3.22 22.67
N ARG A 464 3.60 -3.88 23.13
CA ARG A 464 4.68 -4.38 22.29
C ARG A 464 5.13 -5.75 22.76
N VAL A 465 5.28 -6.67 21.81
CA VAL A 465 5.95 -7.96 22.03
C VAL A 465 7.05 -8.15 21.00
N GLU A 466 8.11 -8.81 21.39
CA GLU A 466 9.23 -9.09 20.49
C GLU A 466 8.95 -10.29 19.59
N SER A 467 9.85 -10.55 18.67
CA SER A 467 9.81 -11.76 17.84
C SER A 467 10.21 -13.00 18.67
N PRO A 468 9.52 -14.14 18.50
CA PRO A 468 9.87 -15.37 19.19
C PRO A 468 11.16 -16.05 18.66
N PHE A 469 11.79 -15.47 17.62
CA PHE A 469 12.94 -16.07 16.97
C PHE A 469 14.27 -15.78 17.69
N ASP A 470 15.15 -16.78 17.78
CA ASP A 470 16.51 -16.61 18.31
C ASP A 470 17.43 -16.00 17.23
N TYR A 471 17.46 -14.69 17.16
CA TYR A 471 18.35 -13.98 16.22
C TYR A 471 19.85 -14.16 16.56
N ASP A 472 20.22 -14.43 17.82
CA ASP A 472 21.62 -14.64 18.19
C ASP A 472 22.17 -15.93 17.59
N ALA A 473 21.38 -16.98 17.62
CA ALA A 473 21.72 -18.25 16.99
C ALA A 473 21.64 -18.22 15.47
N ASN A 474 20.64 -17.50 14.94
CA ASN A 474 20.23 -17.62 13.54
C ASN A 474 20.74 -16.51 12.63
N THR A 475 21.28 -15.40 13.17
CA THR A 475 21.71 -14.26 12.36
C THR A 475 23.17 -13.89 12.61
N ARG A 476 23.87 -13.53 11.55
CA ARG A 476 25.17 -12.86 11.59
C ARG A 476 25.04 -11.48 10.99
N VAL A 477 25.58 -10.47 11.68
CA VAL A 477 25.55 -9.08 11.21
C VAL A 477 26.99 -8.62 10.95
N TYR A 478 27.27 -8.18 9.73
CA TYR A 478 28.54 -7.59 9.33
C TYR A 478 28.38 -6.12 8.99
N ILE A 479 29.30 -5.29 9.44
CA ILE A 479 29.28 -3.85 9.18
C ILE A 479 30.64 -3.44 8.58
N ALA A 480 30.62 -2.88 7.36
CA ALA A 480 31.79 -2.31 6.74
C ALA A 480 32.18 -1.01 7.48
N SER A 481 33.42 -0.96 7.98
CA SER A 481 33.89 0.14 8.81
C SER A 481 34.67 1.21 8.07
N ASP A 482 35.23 0.88 6.90
CA ASP A 482 36.12 1.69 6.09
C ASP A 482 35.52 2.17 4.76
N ILE A 483 34.28 1.82 4.46
CA ILE A 483 33.59 2.30 3.25
C ILE A 483 33.38 3.82 3.38
N PRO A 484 33.77 4.61 2.34
CA PRO A 484 33.60 6.06 2.38
C PRO A 484 32.14 6.45 2.53
N ALA A 485 31.86 7.43 3.40
CA ALA A 485 30.53 8.00 3.50
C ALA A 485 30.13 8.68 2.17
N PRO A 486 28.86 8.60 1.76
CA PRO A 486 28.45 9.26 0.51
C PRO A 486 28.58 10.77 0.64
N SER A 487 29.51 11.35 -0.11
CA SER A 487 29.68 12.79 -0.27
C SER A 487 29.67 13.16 -1.75
N LYS A 488 29.45 14.43 -2.08
CA LYS A 488 29.52 14.87 -3.49
C LYS A 488 30.96 14.82 -4.01
N GLU A 489 31.93 15.06 -3.13
CA GLU A 489 33.34 15.11 -3.46
C GLU A 489 33.93 13.72 -3.69
N ASP A 490 33.53 12.74 -2.89
CA ASP A 490 34.03 11.35 -2.93
C ASP A 490 33.04 10.34 -3.54
N ALA A 491 32.04 10.81 -4.29
CA ALA A 491 30.96 9.97 -4.81
C ALA A 491 31.46 8.76 -5.62
N ARG A 492 32.57 8.94 -6.39
CA ARG A 492 33.17 7.85 -7.18
C ARG A 492 33.86 6.83 -6.28
N LEU A 493 34.68 7.26 -5.35
CA LEU A 493 35.36 6.37 -4.40
C LEU A 493 34.38 5.59 -3.55
N ALA A 494 33.32 6.25 -3.07
CA ALA A 494 32.27 5.60 -2.33
C ALA A 494 31.51 4.57 -3.16
N MET A 495 31.31 4.80 -4.46
CA MET A 495 30.65 3.86 -5.36
C MET A 495 31.54 2.67 -5.70
N ASP A 496 32.82 2.92 -6.00
CA ASP A 496 33.79 1.87 -6.30
C ASP A 496 33.97 0.93 -5.08
N ALA A 497 34.06 1.49 -3.87
CA ALA A 497 34.11 0.72 -2.63
C ALA A 497 32.83 -0.07 -2.39
N LEU A 498 31.64 0.50 -2.66
CA LEU A 498 30.36 -0.19 -2.54
C LEU A 498 30.29 -1.38 -3.48
N ILE A 499 30.69 -1.24 -4.74
CA ILE A 499 30.70 -2.32 -5.73
C ILE A 499 31.65 -3.44 -5.30
N ASP A 500 32.86 -3.10 -4.83
CA ASP A 500 33.83 -4.06 -4.34
C ASP A 500 33.31 -4.85 -3.13
N TYR A 501 32.68 -4.19 -2.16
CA TYR A 501 32.04 -4.85 -1.01
C TYR A 501 30.84 -5.70 -1.41
N LEU A 502 30.00 -5.23 -2.34
CA LEU A 502 28.87 -6.02 -2.85
C LEU A 502 29.35 -7.31 -3.49
N ARG A 503 30.33 -7.23 -4.40
CA ARG A 503 30.95 -8.40 -5.01
C ARG A 503 31.47 -9.36 -3.94
N PHE A 504 32.32 -8.87 -3.03
CA PHE A 504 32.92 -9.64 -1.97
C PHE A 504 31.89 -10.40 -1.09
N CYS A 505 30.83 -9.68 -0.64
CA CYS A 505 29.83 -10.28 0.26
C CYS A 505 28.91 -11.29 -0.44
N ILE A 506 28.58 -11.03 -1.72
CA ILE A 506 27.65 -11.86 -2.49
C ILE A 506 28.33 -13.17 -2.92
N GLU A 507 29.60 -13.13 -3.32
CA GLU A 507 30.38 -14.33 -3.68
C GLU A 507 30.45 -15.38 -2.57
N ARG A 508 30.43 -14.92 -1.30
CA ARG A 508 30.63 -15.78 -0.11
C ARG A 508 29.34 -16.34 0.48
N VAL A 509 28.20 -16.10 -0.19
CA VAL A 509 26.90 -16.62 0.25
C VAL A 509 26.29 -17.43 -0.89
N GLU A 510 26.15 -18.74 -0.71
CA GLU A 510 25.59 -19.63 -1.75
C GLU A 510 24.09 -19.42 -1.99
N GLY A 511 23.34 -18.97 -0.97
CA GLY A 511 21.90 -18.72 -1.08
C GLY A 511 21.57 -17.37 -1.70
N GLY A 512 20.25 -17.07 -1.82
CA GLY A 512 19.77 -15.84 -2.40
C GLY A 512 20.16 -14.58 -1.61
N THR A 513 20.52 -13.52 -2.30
CA THR A 513 20.93 -12.23 -1.73
C THR A 513 20.00 -11.12 -2.21
N LEU A 514 19.42 -10.38 -1.25
CA LEU A 514 18.68 -9.15 -1.48
C LEU A 514 19.55 -7.95 -1.12
N ALA A 515 19.93 -7.13 -2.09
CA ALA A 515 20.63 -5.88 -1.87
C ALA A 515 19.66 -4.70 -1.94
N LEU A 516 19.56 -3.96 -0.84
CA LEU A 516 18.64 -2.84 -0.65
C LEU A 516 19.37 -1.51 -0.89
N PHE A 517 18.95 -0.82 -1.93
CA PHE A 517 19.47 0.49 -2.33
C PHE A 517 18.54 1.62 -1.89
N THR A 518 19.10 2.81 -1.71
CA THR A 518 18.36 4.05 -1.41
C THR A 518 18.21 4.95 -2.63
N SER A 519 18.85 4.62 -3.73
CA SER A 519 18.74 5.37 -4.99
C SER A 519 18.80 4.46 -6.22
N TYR A 520 17.97 4.77 -7.20
CA TYR A 520 17.98 4.10 -8.51
C TYR A 520 19.30 4.30 -9.26
N SER A 521 19.95 5.45 -9.09
CA SER A 521 21.23 5.74 -9.72
C SER A 521 22.33 4.80 -9.22
N ASP A 522 22.42 4.60 -7.91
CA ASP A 522 23.43 3.72 -7.31
C ASP A 522 23.12 2.24 -7.64
N LEU A 523 21.83 1.86 -7.62
CA LEU A 523 21.43 0.52 -8.03
C LEU A 523 21.87 0.22 -9.46
N ARG A 524 21.58 1.11 -10.42
CA ARG A 524 21.93 0.90 -11.83
C ARG A 524 23.44 0.80 -12.04
N LYS A 525 24.23 1.70 -11.43
CA LYS A 525 25.69 1.65 -11.52
C LYS A 525 26.26 0.34 -10.96
N ALA A 526 25.70 -0.15 -9.85
CA ALA A 526 26.13 -1.42 -9.27
C ALA A 526 25.67 -2.61 -10.14
N ALA A 527 24.48 -2.56 -10.72
CA ALA A 527 23.97 -3.58 -11.64
C ALA A 527 24.87 -3.66 -12.89
N ASP A 528 25.10 -2.55 -13.58
CA ASP A 528 25.95 -2.46 -14.77
C ASP A 528 27.36 -3.02 -14.51
N ALA A 529 27.91 -2.82 -13.31
CA ALA A 529 29.26 -3.26 -12.94
C ALA A 529 29.33 -4.74 -12.53
N LEU A 530 28.24 -5.35 -12.06
CA LEU A 530 28.26 -6.68 -11.44
C LEU A 530 27.45 -7.75 -12.19
N GLU A 531 26.63 -7.39 -13.17
CA GLU A 531 25.78 -8.33 -13.92
C GLU A 531 26.62 -9.44 -14.60
N SER A 532 27.66 -9.08 -15.35
CA SER A 532 28.55 -10.04 -15.99
C SER A 532 29.23 -10.96 -14.98
N HIS A 533 29.65 -10.41 -13.85
CA HIS A 533 30.27 -11.18 -12.77
C HIS A 533 29.31 -12.23 -12.16
N PHE A 534 28.05 -11.86 -11.93
CA PHE A 534 27.06 -12.82 -11.43
C PHE A 534 26.71 -13.91 -12.46
N ALA A 535 26.70 -13.55 -13.75
CA ALA A 535 26.54 -14.52 -14.84
C ALA A 535 27.69 -15.53 -14.86
N GLU A 536 28.95 -15.10 -14.71
CA GLU A 536 30.13 -15.96 -14.60
C GLU A 536 30.05 -16.93 -13.40
N LEU A 537 29.46 -16.48 -12.29
CA LEU A 537 29.22 -17.29 -11.10
C LEU A 537 27.99 -18.23 -11.24
N GLY A 538 27.26 -18.19 -12.35
CA GLY A 538 26.02 -18.94 -12.55
C GLY A 538 24.90 -18.53 -11.60
N ARG A 539 24.89 -17.29 -11.12
CA ARG A 539 23.87 -16.76 -10.22
C ARG A 539 22.87 -15.89 -10.99
N PRO A 540 21.58 -16.28 -11.03
CA PRO A 540 20.53 -15.46 -11.65
C PRO A 540 20.49 -14.06 -11.03
N PHE A 541 20.54 -13.03 -11.87
CA PHE A 541 20.53 -11.64 -11.45
C PHE A 541 19.23 -10.94 -11.81
N PHE A 542 18.71 -10.17 -10.88
CA PHE A 542 17.47 -9.43 -11.00
C PHE A 542 17.69 -8.00 -10.52
N ALA A 543 17.40 -7.02 -11.36
CA ALA A 543 17.52 -5.61 -11.00
C ALA A 543 16.21 -4.87 -11.25
N GLN A 544 15.81 -4.04 -10.30
CA GLN A 544 14.62 -3.20 -10.44
C GLN A 544 14.85 -2.13 -11.51
N GLY A 545 13.91 -1.99 -12.46
CA GLY A 545 13.97 -0.99 -13.53
C GLY A 545 14.26 -1.54 -14.93
N GLU A 546 14.45 -2.84 -15.09
CA GLU A 546 14.74 -3.53 -16.37
C GLU A 546 13.48 -4.06 -17.08
N GLY A 547 12.32 -3.46 -16.84
CA GLY A 547 11.09 -3.79 -17.55
C GLY A 547 10.18 -4.81 -16.86
N LEU A 548 10.69 -5.60 -15.92
CA LEU A 548 9.92 -6.53 -15.12
C LEU A 548 9.18 -5.80 -13.98
N SER A 549 7.98 -6.26 -13.68
CA SER A 549 7.25 -5.81 -12.52
C SER A 549 7.91 -6.31 -11.23
N ARG A 550 7.60 -5.64 -10.10
CA ARG A 550 8.08 -6.06 -8.78
C ARG A 550 7.70 -7.51 -8.43
N SER A 551 6.50 -7.92 -8.80
CA SER A 551 6.01 -9.28 -8.53
C SER A 551 6.78 -10.32 -9.34
N GLU A 552 7.07 -10.03 -10.62
CA GLU A 552 7.88 -10.90 -11.48
C GLU A 552 9.32 -11.03 -10.97
N LEU A 553 9.94 -9.92 -10.56
CA LEU A 553 11.27 -9.94 -9.95
C LEU A 553 11.32 -10.78 -8.67
N ALA A 554 10.31 -10.61 -7.78
CA ALA A 554 10.22 -11.37 -6.54
C ALA A 554 9.98 -12.86 -6.79
N GLN A 555 9.18 -13.20 -7.79
CA GLN A 555 8.91 -14.58 -8.18
C GLN A 555 10.16 -15.24 -8.79
N GLY A 556 10.80 -14.59 -9.76
CA GLY A 556 12.03 -15.10 -10.37
C GLY A 556 13.15 -15.31 -9.35
N PHE A 557 13.32 -14.35 -8.43
CA PHE A 557 14.29 -14.47 -7.34
C PHE A 557 14.00 -15.66 -6.42
N ARG A 558 12.73 -15.89 -6.09
CA ARG A 558 12.30 -17.02 -5.24
C ARG A 558 12.54 -18.37 -5.94
N GLU A 559 12.19 -18.46 -7.21
CA GLU A 559 12.36 -19.68 -8.02
C GLU A 559 13.83 -20.03 -8.25
N ALA A 560 14.68 -19.01 -8.39
CA ALA A 560 16.12 -19.20 -8.56
C ALA A 560 16.82 -19.79 -7.33
N GLY A 561 16.31 -19.55 -6.12
CA GLY A 561 16.85 -20.08 -4.87
C GLY A 561 18.21 -19.54 -4.44
N ASN A 562 19.12 -19.23 -5.38
CA ASN A 562 20.44 -18.64 -5.16
C ASN A 562 20.65 -17.31 -5.90
N GLY A 563 19.59 -16.69 -6.39
CA GLY A 563 19.63 -15.47 -7.16
C GLY A 563 20.18 -14.26 -6.38
N VAL A 564 20.46 -13.19 -7.11
CA VAL A 564 20.82 -11.88 -6.57
C VAL A 564 19.76 -10.88 -7.01
N LEU A 565 19.14 -10.16 -6.07
CA LEU A 565 18.12 -9.17 -6.35
C LEU A 565 18.53 -7.79 -5.84
N PHE A 566 18.61 -6.82 -6.75
CA PHE A 566 18.83 -5.42 -6.41
C PHE A 566 17.52 -4.65 -6.44
N GLY A 567 17.15 -4.02 -5.31
CA GLY A 567 15.90 -3.27 -5.18
C GLY A 567 16.03 -1.96 -4.41
N THR A 568 15.13 -1.02 -4.70
CA THR A 568 14.99 0.26 -3.98
C THR A 568 13.76 0.26 -3.07
N ASP A 569 13.20 1.40 -2.77
CA ASP A 569 12.14 1.64 -1.76
C ASP A 569 11.04 0.60 -1.67
N SER A 570 10.48 0.18 -2.80
CA SER A 570 9.43 -0.84 -2.82
C SER A 570 9.90 -2.21 -2.33
N PHE A 571 11.20 -2.45 -2.33
CA PHE A 571 11.81 -3.68 -1.83
C PHE A 571 12.17 -3.61 -0.34
N TRP A 572 12.29 -2.42 0.24
CA TRP A 572 12.41 -2.25 1.68
C TRP A 572 11.14 -2.70 2.43
N THR A 573 9.97 -2.34 1.92
CA THR A 573 8.69 -2.42 2.66
C THR A 573 7.71 -3.50 2.20
N GLY A 574 7.96 -4.33 1.20
CA GLY A 574 6.85 -5.12 0.68
C GLY A 574 7.12 -6.42 -0.07
N ILE A 575 8.28 -7.05 0.03
CA ILE A 575 8.51 -8.38 -0.56
C ILE A 575 8.38 -9.46 0.49
N ASP A 576 7.62 -10.49 0.15
CA ASP A 576 7.62 -11.76 0.85
C ASP A 576 8.45 -12.79 0.07
N VAL A 577 9.69 -13.02 0.54
CA VAL A 577 10.53 -14.13 0.07
C VAL A 577 10.83 -15.02 1.28
N PRO A 578 9.94 -15.96 1.61
CA PRO A 578 10.15 -16.84 2.75
C PRO A 578 11.15 -17.95 2.45
N GLY A 579 11.86 -18.38 3.49
CA GLY A 579 12.63 -19.61 3.49
C GLY A 579 14.04 -19.49 2.90
N PRO A 580 14.61 -20.61 2.46
CA PRO A 580 16.03 -20.72 2.08
C PRO A 580 16.42 -19.91 0.83
N SER A 581 15.46 -19.35 0.09
CA SER A 581 15.71 -18.49 -1.05
C SER A 581 16.27 -17.11 -0.68
N LEU A 582 16.23 -16.70 0.61
CA LEU A 582 16.84 -15.48 1.11
C LEU A 582 17.80 -15.80 2.25
N SER A 583 19.09 -15.84 1.94
CA SER A 583 20.16 -16.13 2.91
C SER A 583 20.94 -14.88 3.32
N GLN A 584 20.85 -13.81 2.54
CA GLN A 584 21.55 -12.56 2.85
C GLN A 584 20.68 -11.34 2.50
N VAL A 585 20.70 -10.36 3.41
CA VAL A 585 20.22 -8.99 3.14
C VAL A 585 21.43 -8.05 3.23
N VAL A 586 21.65 -7.29 2.15
CA VAL A 586 22.70 -6.27 2.10
C VAL A 586 22.05 -4.89 2.12
N VAL A 587 22.33 -4.10 3.14
CA VAL A 587 21.95 -2.69 3.25
C VAL A 587 23.09 -1.87 2.67
N THR A 588 22.91 -1.33 1.48
CA THR A 588 23.97 -0.59 0.78
C THR A 588 24.23 0.78 1.40
N ARG A 589 23.18 1.42 1.92
CA ARG A 589 23.24 2.70 2.65
C ARG A 589 22.10 2.76 3.67
N LEU A 590 22.30 3.53 4.75
CA LEU A 590 21.21 3.81 5.70
C LEU A 590 20.05 4.52 4.97
N PRO A 591 18.81 4.08 5.15
CA PRO A 591 17.65 4.49 4.33
C PRO A 591 17.07 5.84 4.74
N PHE A 592 17.90 6.88 4.73
CA PHE A 592 17.42 8.25 4.89
C PHE A 592 16.72 8.69 3.61
N ASP A 593 15.51 9.17 3.74
CA ASP A 593 14.80 9.79 2.63
C ASP A 593 15.40 11.16 2.30
N VAL A 594 15.34 11.51 1.00
CA VAL A 594 15.84 12.80 0.54
C VAL A 594 14.83 13.88 0.95
N PRO A 595 15.21 14.89 1.72
CA PRO A 595 14.30 15.90 2.27
C PRO A 595 13.73 16.88 1.22
N THR A 596 13.82 16.57 -0.07
CA THR A 596 13.38 17.44 -1.17
C THR A 596 11.95 17.19 -1.64
N HIS A 597 11.24 16.24 -1.04
CA HIS A 597 9.83 16.05 -1.33
C HIS A 597 9.00 17.12 -0.59
N PRO A 598 8.06 17.80 -1.24
CA PRO A 598 7.31 18.92 -0.63
C PRO A 598 6.66 18.62 0.72
N ILE A 599 6.15 17.40 0.92
CA ILE A 599 5.58 16.96 2.21
C ILE A 599 6.68 16.92 3.30
N ALA A 600 7.84 16.37 2.98
CA ALA A 600 8.95 16.29 3.95
C ALA A 600 9.51 17.68 4.29
N GLU A 601 9.59 18.57 3.30
CA GLU A 601 9.96 19.97 3.50
C GLU A 601 8.97 20.67 4.44
N ALA A 602 7.66 20.60 4.15
CA ALA A 602 6.62 21.25 4.96
C ALA A 602 6.58 20.72 6.40
N LYS A 603 6.70 19.40 6.60
CA LYS A 603 6.83 18.80 7.93
C LYS A 603 8.07 19.30 8.67
N SER A 604 9.20 19.39 7.96
CA SER A 604 10.46 19.87 8.54
C SER A 604 10.39 21.35 8.95
N GLU A 605 9.72 22.17 8.15
CA GLU A 605 9.46 23.58 8.47
C GLU A 605 8.59 23.71 9.72
N ARG A 606 7.49 22.99 9.77
CA ARG A 606 6.58 23.00 10.93
C ARG A 606 7.28 22.58 12.23
N ILE A 607 8.07 21.49 12.18
CA ILE A 607 8.85 21.05 13.35
C ILE A 607 9.82 22.16 13.82
N LYS A 608 10.48 22.86 12.86
CA LYS A 608 11.38 23.99 13.21
C LYS A 608 10.63 25.17 13.82
N GLU A 609 9.46 25.51 13.30
CA GLU A 609 8.60 26.58 13.83
C GLU A 609 8.13 26.26 15.25
N GLU A 610 7.87 24.98 15.55
CA GLU A 610 7.54 24.48 16.89
C GLU A 610 8.77 24.36 17.81
N GLY A 611 9.98 24.69 17.32
CA GLY A 611 11.24 24.67 18.09
C GLY A 611 11.90 23.27 18.15
N GLY A 612 11.42 22.30 17.36
CA GLY A 612 11.92 20.95 17.32
C GLY A 612 13.09 20.75 16.34
N ASN A 613 13.56 19.51 16.25
CA ASN A 613 14.65 19.09 15.35
C ASN A 613 14.13 18.13 14.29
N PRO A 614 13.97 18.56 13.02
CA PRO A 614 13.43 17.72 11.95
C PRO A 614 14.22 16.43 11.68
N PHE A 615 15.54 16.46 11.89
CA PHE A 615 16.32 15.24 11.74
C PHE A 615 15.99 14.22 12.81
N ALA A 616 15.88 14.65 14.08
CA ALA A 616 15.60 13.76 15.20
C ALA A 616 14.13 13.30 15.26
N GLU A 617 13.19 14.15 14.84
CA GLU A 617 11.75 13.91 15.02
C GLU A 617 11.05 13.33 13.77
N LEU A 618 11.64 13.52 12.57
CA LEU A 618 11.08 13.05 11.31
C LEU A 618 12.04 12.08 10.59
N THR A 619 13.20 12.58 10.17
CA THR A 619 14.07 11.85 9.22
C THR A 619 14.68 10.59 9.83
N LEU A 620 15.19 10.66 11.05
CA LEU A 620 15.81 9.53 11.73
C LEU A 620 14.79 8.45 12.14
N PRO A 621 13.63 8.78 12.72
CA PRO A 621 12.56 7.82 12.98
C PRO A 621 12.09 7.04 11.74
N GLU A 622 11.85 7.72 10.63
CA GLU A 622 11.43 7.06 9.38
C GLU A 622 12.51 6.13 8.82
N ALA A 623 13.77 6.57 8.88
CA ALA A 623 14.90 5.73 8.47
C ALA A 623 15.07 4.48 9.36
N LEU A 624 14.84 4.58 10.68
CA LEU A 624 14.91 3.46 11.60
C LEU A 624 13.81 2.42 11.33
N VAL A 625 12.58 2.85 11.10
CA VAL A 625 11.46 1.96 10.75
C VAL A 625 11.77 1.22 9.45
N LYS A 626 12.18 1.94 8.40
CA LYS A 626 12.54 1.39 7.09
C LYS A 626 13.69 0.40 7.19
N PHE A 627 14.71 0.72 7.98
CA PHE A 627 15.85 -0.16 8.24
C PHE A 627 15.42 -1.47 8.92
N ARG A 628 14.62 -1.41 9.99
CA ARG A 628 14.07 -2.60 10.67
C ARG A 628 13.25 -3.48 9.72
N GLN A 629 12.44 -2.88 8.88
CA GLN A 629 11.64 -3.59 7.88
C GLN A 629 12.50 -4.33 6.85
N GLY A 630 13.54 -3.68 6.36
CA GLY A 630 14.48 -4.30 5.42
C GLY A 630 15.19 -5.53 5.99
N ILE A 631 15.69 -5.41 7.21
CA ILE A 631 16.41 -6.51 7.91
C ILE A 631 15.44 -7.60 8.36
N GLY A 632 14.26 -7.25 8.83
CA GLY A 632 13.25 -8.18 9.36
C GLY A 632 12.72 -9.19 8.35
N ARG A 633 13.18 -9.11 7.09
CA ARG A 633 12.82 -10.07 6.04
C ARG A 633 13.62 -11.36 6.09
N LEU A 634 14.76 -11.33 6.71
CA LEU A 634 15.71 -12.43 6.71
C LEU A 634 15.23 -13.64 7.51
N ILE A 635 14.61 -13.43 8.68
CA ILE A 635 14.15 -14.48 9.59
C ILE A 635 12.63 -14.43 9.68
N ARG A 636 11.96 -15.46 9.18
CA ARG A 636 10.50 -15.61 9.17
C ARG A 636 10.00 -16.88 9.85
N LYS A 637 10.89 -17.86 9.96
CA LYS A 637 10.66 -19.14 10.64
C LYS A 637 11.77 -19.40 11.64
N LYS A 638 11.50 -20.25 12.63
CA LYS A 638 12.46 -20.64 13.67
C LYS A 638 13.77 -21.19 13.12
N ASP A 639 13.68 -21.89 12.00
CA ASP A 639 14.82 -22.55 11.36
C ASP A 639 15.51 -21.69 10.30
N ASP A 640 15.00 -20.51 10.01
CA ASP A 640 15.63 -19.59 9.05
C ASP A 640 16.94 -19.06 9.63
N ARG A 641 17.96 -19.01 8.79
CA ARG A 641 19.29 -18.48 9.14
C ARG A 641 19.80 -17.60 8.03
N GLY A 642 20.54 -16.56 8.40
CA GLY A 642 21.07 -15.68 7.37
C GLY A 642 21.99 -14.58 7.87
N ILE A 643 22.38 -13.74 6.91
CA ILE A 643 23.39 -12.71 7.09
C ILE A 643 22.80 -11.35 6.76
N VAL A 644 23.04 -10.40 7.64
CA VAL A 644 22.83 -8.98 7.37
C VAL A 644 24.19 -8.33 7.14
N THR A 645 24.38 -7.68 6.01
CA THR A 645 25.59 -6.92 5.72
C THR A 645 25.24 -5.45 5.54
N ILE A 646 25.87 -4.57 6.30
CA ILE A 646 25.61 -3.11 6.26
C ILE A 646 26.85 -2.43 5.70
N LEU A 647 26.68 -1.83 4.51
CA LEU A 647 27.76 -1.17 3.75
C LEU A 647 27.72 0.35 3.92
N ASP A 648 27.54 0.80 5.17
CA ASP A 648 27.50 2.22 5.50
C ASP A 648 28.22 2.48 6.83
N SER A 649 29.42 3.03 6.75
CA SER A 649 30.27 3.29 7.93
C SER A 649 29.67 4.31 8.90
N ARG A 650 28.72 5.14 8.45
CA ARG A 650 28.03 6.15 9.30
C ARG A 650 27.32 5.53 10.49
N ILE A 651 26.89 4.26 10.40
CA ILE A 651 26.28 3.50 11.52
C ILE A 651 27.27 3.35 12.70
N LEU A 652 28.57 3.34 12.45
CA LEU A 652 29.61 3.25 13.46
C LEU A 652 30.20 4.61 13.86
N GLN A 653 30.15 5.58 12.97
CA GLN A 653 30.87 6.86 13.11
C GLN A 653 29.98 8.01 13.63
N LYS A 654 28.67 7.96 13.33
CA LYS A 654 27.75 9.05 13.69
C LYS A 654 26.99 8.75 14.98
N THR A 655 26.64 9.76 15.74
CA THR A 655 25.92 9.64 17.01
C THR A 655 24.58 8.92 16.86
N TYR A 656 23.86 9.18 15.78
CA TYR A 656 22.59 8.51 15.46
C TYR A 656 22.76 7.03 15.09
N GLY A 657 23.95 6.59 14.71
CA GLY A 657 24.23 5.21 14.36
C GLY A 657 23.95 4.24 15.49
N ARG A 658 24.08 4.70 16.77
CA ARG A 658 23.71 3.91 17.94
C ARG A 658 22.25 3.47 17.91
N GLN A 659 21.34 4.31 17.42
CA GLN A 659 19.91 3.96 17.33
C GLN A 659 19.66 2.88 16.26
N PHE A 660 20.38 2.92 15.14
CA PHE A 660 20.35 1.83 14.14
C PHE A 660 20.89 0.51 14.73
N LEU A 661 21.98 0.55 15.48
CA LEU A 661 22.53 -0.64 16.14
C LEU A 661 21.55 -1.22 17.19
N GLN A 662 20.86 -0.36 17.94
CA GLN A 662 19.83 -0.77 18.89
C GLN A 662 18.55 -1.31 18.21
N SER A 663 18.30 -0.92 16.97
CA SER A 663 17.15 -1.41 16.19
C SER A 663 17.41 -2.73 15.48
N LEU A 664 18.66 -3.23 15.49
CA LEU A 664 18.96 -4.58 15.04
C LEU A 664 18.24 -5.60 15.94
N PRO A 665 17.75 -6.71 15.38
CA PRO A 665 17.08 -7.76 16.17
C PRO A 665 17.94 -8.27 17.32
N LYS A 666 19.28 -8.21 17.16
CA LYS A 666 20.25 -8.29 18.27
C LYS A 666 21.57 -7.59 17.96
N PRO A 667 22.20 -6.98 18.96
CA PRO A 667 23.26 -5.99 18.75
C PRO A 667 24.66 -6.57 18.51
N LYS A 668 24.84 -7.89 18.47
CA LYS A 668 26.17 -8.47 18.18
C LYS A 668 26.45 -8.37 16.68
N PHE A 669 27.44 -7.56 16.33
CA PHE A 669 27.89 -7.39 14.96
C PHE A 669 29.41 -7.56 14.86
N ILE A 670 29.87 -7.91 13.66
CA ILE A 670 31.27 -8.07 13.32
C ILE A 670 31.66 -6.89 12.40
N ARG A 671 32.66 -6.13 12.80
CA ARG A 671 33.23 -5.09 11.94
C ARG A 671 34.13 -5.75 10.91
N ILE A 672 34.00 -5.34 9.68
CA ILE A 672 34.87 -5.76 8.58
C ILE A 672 35.46 -4.53 7.91
N ALA A 673 36.71 -4.62 7.51
CA ALA A 673 37.42 -3.62 6.71
C ALA A 673 38.06 -4.33 5.52
N GLN A 674 38.41 -3.61 4.46
CA GLN A 674 39.02 -4.19 3.26
C GLN A 674 40.26 -5.01 3.58
N ALA A 675 41.02 -4.60 4.60
CA ALA A 675 42.26 -5.27 5.02
C ALA A 675 42.04 -6.60 5.75
N ASP A 676 40.88 -6.81 6.41
CA ASP A 676 40.64 -7.98 7.27
C ASP A 676 39.31 -8.72 6.97
N ARG A 677 38.59 -8.29 5.95
CA ARG A 677 37.26 -8.86 5.62
C ARG A 677 37.36 -10.35 5.24
N GLU A 678 38.44 -10.79 4.59
CA GLU A 678 38.64 -12.20 4.21
C GLU A 678 38.62 -13.11 5.45
N ASP A 679 39.35 -12.74 6.48
CA ASP A 679 39.45 -13.53 7.72
C ASP A 679 38.17 -13.45 8.56
N ARG A 680 37.55 -12.26 8.62
CA ARG A 680 36.38 -12.03 9.47
C ARG A 680 35.09 -12.57 8.90
N PHE A 681 34.96 -12.58 7.57
CA PHE A 681 33.79 -13.11 6.87
C PHE A 681 33.80 -14.64 6.71
N SER A 682 34.90 -15.32 7.05
CA SER A 682 35.08 -16.78 6.98
C SER A 682 34.11 -17.56 7.90
N GLY A 683 33.46 -16.90 8.82
CA GLY A 683 32.45 -17.52 9.74
C GLY A 683 31.16 -17.99 9.04
N ILE A 684 30.96 -17.75 7.75
CA ILE A 684 29.79 -18.15 6.96
C ILE A 684 29.75 -19.65 6.67
N GLU A 685 30.89 -20.29 6.55
CA GLU A 685 31.02 -21.75 6.34
C GLU A 685 30.38 -22.59 7.43
N ARG A 686 30.05 -21.99 8.57
CA ARG A 686 29.39 -22.62 9.73
C ARG A 686 27.86 -22.52 9.70
N ILE A 687 27.22 -22.03 8.64
CA ILE A 687 25.78 -22.25 8.44
C ILE A 687 25.60 -23.74 8.15
N PRO A 688 24.87 -24.51 9.00
CA PRO A 688 24.86 -25.96 8.88
C PRO A 688 24.44 -26.47 7.50
N PRO A 689 24.98 -27.64 7.05
CA PRO A 689 24.73 -28.22 5.71
C PRO A 689 23.28 -28.53 5.38
N ALA A 690 22.34 -28.40 6.32
CA ALA A 690 20.92 -28.65 6.09
C ALA A 690 20.28 -27.77 4.99
N LEU A 691 20.93 -26.68 4.58
CA LEU A 691 20.49 -25.85 3.46
C LEU A 691 21.07 -26.26 2.09
N ARG A 692 22.07 -27.18 2.09
CA ARG A 692 22.75 -27.56 0.84
C ARG A 692 21.98 -28.55 -0.05
N ASN A 693 21.00 -29.30 0.48
CA ASN A 693 20.40 -30.44 -0.24
C ASN A 693 18.90 -30.60 -0.02
N ARG A 694 18.08 -29.60 -0.37
CA ARG A 694 16.66 -29.88 -0.65
C ARG A 694 16.35 -29.47 -2.09
N PRO A 695 16.06 -30.43 -2.96
CA PRO A 695 15.53 -30.12 -4.29
C PRO A 695 14.17 -29.40 -4.13
N PRO A 696 13.77 -28.55 -5.08
CA PRO A 696 12.47 -27.93 -5.05
C PRO A 696 11.40 -29.03 -4.97
N ARG A 697 10.53 -28.95 -3.99
CA ARG A 697 9.37 -29.82 -3.94
C ARG A 697 8.44 -29.44 -5.11
N SER A 698 8.26 -30.40 -5.99
CA SER A 698 7.31 -30.40 -7.11
C SER A 698 5.88 -30.10 -6.64
#